data_b99e91162d5aa084777810cb4b9e00c8
#
_entry.id   b99e91162d5aa084777810cb4b9e00c8
#
_cell.length_a   1.000
_cell.length_b   1.000
_cell.length_c   1.000
_cell.angle_alpha   90.00
_cell.angle_beta   90.00
_cell.angle_gamma   90.00
#
_symmetry.space_group_name_H-M   'P 1'
#
loop_
_entity.id
_entity.type
_entity.pdbx_description
1 polymer ?
#
loop_
_entity_poly.entity_id
_entity_poly.type
_entity_poly.pdbx_seq_one_letter_code
_entity_poly.pdbx_strand_id
1 'polypeptide(L)'
;MSAHKTAKRARAGRRVFSFGDGKADGDAAMKEILGGKGANLAEMTRIGLPVPAGFTISTAVCAEYQAAGNRIPKSLAPEITKALGKVERIMQARFGDPDRPLLVSVRSGARVSMPGMMDTVLNLGLNDRTALGLARRADARFAYDSYRRFVQMYGDVVLDVPRDRFEHRLEALKASRGVHLDTELEADDWRELVGEFLRIVEEETGKPFPQDPQQQLWGAIGAVFRSWKTPRAITYRKMNAIPDDWGTAVNVQAMVFGNMGDDCATGVAFTRDPATGANVFYGEYLTNAQGEDVVAGIRTPQPINKESRSPDQAHLPTLEEEMPKVYKQLRRIRQTLESHYRDMQDIEFTIQANKLWMLQTRTGKRTVRAAVKIAVEMAHERLISREVAVGRVDARLLDQLLHPTLDPDAPKNVIAKGLPASPGAACGAVVFSADEAEAKAKAHEKVVLVRIETSPEDIHGMYAAEGILTARGGMTSHAAVVARGMGKCCVVGCGTLQISYARGELRVGDKLVRAGDVITIDGSSGEVILGEVATVTPELSGEFGELMKWADGMRRLEVHTNADTPHDAKVARDFGAQGIGLCRTEHMFFEEARILAVREMILATDEVQRGRALDKLLPMQRGDFVGIFQAMESLPVTIRLLDPPLHEFLPHEEAGIVEVAEALGDDVAAVRARIEERSEFNPMLGHRGCRLGITFPDIYRMQVRAITEAACQVAESGVKVRPEIMIPLVSHVKELARLRKLVEDEIAKVLAVHPGSKVKVAIGTMIEVPRAALIADELAEYADFFSFGTNDMTQMAYALSRDDAGKFLPDYLESGILEDDPFVSIDRDGIGQLIRIGVERGRKTRPNLKVGICGEHGGDPKSVMFCDEVGLDYVSCSPFRVPVARLAAAQAAIQAQQRKSATARPARKRARAAVQRAASTRGTRRPRR
;
A
#
# COMPACT_ATOMS: atom_id res chain seq x y z
N MET A 1 14.78 12.77 34.58
CA MET A 1 14.19 13.63 33.50
C MET A 1 15.11 14.80 33.07
N SER A 2 16.03 15.28 33.89
CA SER A 2 16.95 16.39 33.52
C SER A 2 18.01 15.97 32.49
N ALA A 3 18.70 14.86 32.64
CA ALA A 3 19.77 14.43 31.73
C ALA A 3 19.30 14.05 30.34
N HIS A 4 18.10 13.46 30.22
CA HIS A 4 17.52 13.10 28.89
C HIS A 4 17.00 14.33 28.12
N LYS A 5 16.47 15.35 28.84
CA LYS A 5 16.06 16.63 28.23
C LYS A 5 17.26 17.49 27.82
N THR A 6 18.34 17.43 28.59
CA THR A 6 19.58 18.17 28.31
C THR A 6 20.33 17.54 27.12
N ALA A 7 20.38 16.20 27.03
CA ALA A 7 20.92 15.49 25.87
C ALA A 7 20.11 15.75 24.58
N LYS A 8 18.76 15.82 24.67
CA LYS A 8 17.89 16.17 23.54
C LYS A 8 18.09 17.63 23.09
N ARG A 9 18.30 18.58 24.03
CA ARG A 9 18.57 19.99 23.70
C ARG A 9 19.98 20.23 23.12
N ALA A 10 21.00 19.54 23.62
CA ALA A 10 22.36 19.63 23.07
C ALA A 10 22.48 19.01 21.66
N ARG A 11 21.60 18.03 21.33
CA ARG A 11 21.51 17.45 19.97
C ARG A 11 20.71 18.32 19.00
N ALA A 12 19.78 19.14 19.45
CA ALA A 12 18.91 19.98 18.62
C ALA A 12 19.63 21.14 17.90
N GLY A 13 20.86 21.50 18.27
CA GLY A 13 21.65 22.53 17.59
C GLY A 13 22.76 21.98 16.68
N ARG A 14 22.95 20.66 16.62
CA ARG A 14 24.01 20.07 15.80
C ARG A 14 23.49 19.82 14.40
N ARG A 15 24.24 20.23 13.38
CA ARG A 15 23.86 20.12 11.97
C ARG A 15 24.58 18.99 11.22
N VAL A 16 25.77 18.58 11.69
CA VAL A 16 26.61 17.55 11.07
C VAL A 16 26.91 16.41 12.05
N PHE A 17 26.65 15.17 11.64
CA PHE A 17 26.75 13.96 12.45
C PHE A 17 27.71 12.96 11.82
N SER A 18 28.85 12.69 12.43
CA SER A 18 29.87 11.77 11.93
C SER A 18 29.58 10.33 12.30
N PHE A 19 30.01 9.39 11.45
CA PHE A 19 30.00 7.94 11.70
C PHE A 19 31.25 7.28 11.08
N GLY A 20 31.68 6.15 11.64
CA GLY A 20 32.84 5.36 11.19
C GLY A 20 33.64 4.86 12.39
N ASP A 21 34.46 3.82 12.17
CA ASP A 21 35.34 3.21 13.19
C ASP A 21 34.59 2.85 14.49
N GLY A 22 33.44 2.19 14.38
CA GLY A 22 32.61 1.76 15.51
C GLY A 22 31.96 2.90 16.33
N LYS A 23 32.08 4.16 15.90
CA LYS A 23 31.52 5.33 16.59
C LYS A 23 30.63 6.15 15.69
N ALA A 24 29.45 6.55 16.22
CA ALA A 24 28.56 7.45 15.52
C ALA A 24 27.91 8.47 16.45
N ASP A 25 27.67 9.67 15.94
CA ASP A 25 27.03 10.78 16.64
C ASP A 25 25.48 10.62 16.68
N GLY A 26 24.90 9.77 15.80
CA GLY A 26 23.49 9.47 15.67
C GLY A 26 23.11 8.03 16.02
N ASP A 27 21.82 7.72 15.89
CA ASP A 27 21.25 6.38 16.07
C ASP A 27 19.97 6.19 15.23
N ALA A 28 19.43 4.95 15.19
CA ALA A 28 18.23 4.59 14.43
C ALA A 28 16.97 5.40 14.80
N ALA A 29 16.88 5.95 16.01
CA ALA A 29 15.73 6.75 16.44
C ALA A 29 15.73 8.18 15.87
N MET A 30 16.83 8.59 15.23
CA MET A 30 17.02 9.96 14.73
C MET A 30 16.61 10.13 13.25
N LYS A 31 15.69 9.31 12.73
CA LYS A 31 15.24 9.38 11.31
C LYS A 31 14.68 10.74 10.90
N GLU A 32 14.06 11.48 11.83
CA GLU A 32 13.56 12.84 11.54
C GLU A 32 14.68 13.84 11.24
N ILE A 33 15.87 13.64 11.81
CA ILE A 33 17.01 14.56 11.72
C ILE A 33 18.02 14.09 10.67
N LEU A 34 18.30 12.78 10.65
CA LEU A 34 19.35 12.20 9.80
C LEU A 34 18.82 11.58 8.50
N GLY A 35 17.47 11.56 8.34
CA GLY A 35 16.82 10.74 7.33
C GLY A 35 16.98 9.24 7.61
N GLY A 36 16.33 8.40 6.81
CA GLY A 36 16.42 6.95 6.96
C GLY A 36 17.82 6.41 6.73
N LYS A 37 18.50 6.86 5.68
CA LYS A 37 19.85 6.42 5.31
C LYS A 37 20.90 6.81 6.35
N GLY A 38 20.93 8.08 6.77
CA GLY A 38 21.90 8.57 7.77
C GLY A 38 21.72 7.92 9.14
N ALA A 39 20.48 7.73 9.58
CA ALA A 39 20.17 7.05 10.85
C ALA A 39 20.64 5.59 10.82
N ASN A 40 20.43 4.87 9.71
CA ASN A 40 20.84 3.48 9.57
C ASN A 40 22.37 3.34 9.44
N LEU A 41 23.07 4.23 8.73
CA LEU A 41 24.54 4.26 8.68
C LEU A 41 25.14 4.45 10.07
N ALA A 42 24.58 5.39 10.85
CA ALA A 42 25.00 5.61 12.22
C ALA A 42 24.76 4.37 13.11
N GLU A 43 23.59 3.74 13.00
CA GLU A 43 23.23 2.54 13.77
C GLU A 43 24.09 1.35 13.40
N MET A 44 24.27 1.04 12.11
CA MET A 44 25.17 -0.03 11.65
C MET A 44 26.58 0.15 12.21
N THR A 45 27.08 1.39 12.20
CA THR A 45 28.40 1.69 12.80
C THR A 45 28.42 1.39 14.30
N ARG A 46 27.37 1.76 15.06
CA ARG A 46 27.27 1.54 16.50
C ARG A 46 27.19 0.07 16.90
N ILE A 47 26.54 -0.75 16.08
CA ILE A 47 26.47 -2.21 16.32
C ILE A 47 27.70 -2.96 15.79
N GLY A 48 28.75 -2.22 15.37
CA GLY A 48 30.07 -2.77 15.00
C GLY A 48 30.18 -3.32 13.58
N LEU A 49 29.26 -2.97 12.68
CA LEU A 49 29.39 -3.38 11.29
C LEU A 49 30.45 -2.55 10.53
N PRO A 50 31.09 -3.14 9.50
CA PRO A 50 32.12 -2.47 8.72
C PRO A 50 31.51 -1.45 7.75
N VAL A 51 31.23 -0.25 8.25
CA VAL A 51 30.66 0.86 7.47
C VAL A 51 31.78 1.81 7.06
N PRO A 52 31.90 2.21 5.76
CA PRO A 52 32.83 3.25 5.34
C PRO A 52 32.56 4.55 6.11
N ALA A 53 33.61 5.24 6.55
CA ALA A 53 33.46 6.47 7.34
C ALA A 53 32.74 7.57 6.56
N GLY A 54 31.96 8.38 7.28
CA GLY A 54 31.22 9.48 6.66
C GLY A 54 30.58 10.41 7.69
N PHE A 55 29.73 11.30 7.17
CA PHE A 55 28.91 12.18 7.99
C PHE A 55 27.58 12.49 7.31
N THR A 56 26.58 12.80 8.12
CA THR A 56 25.25 13.21 7.66
C THR A 56 25.02 14.67 7.99
N ILE A 57 24.59 15.47 7.02
CA ILE A 57 24.08 16.82 7.18
C ILE A 57 22.56 16.69 7.39
N SER A 58 22.04 17.29 8.48
CA SER A 58 20.67 17.07 8.92
C SER A 58 19.59 17.68 7.99
N THR A 59 18.37 17.16 8.09
CA THR A 59 17.19 17.70 7.38
C THR A 59 16.93 19.16 7.73
N ALA A 60 17.28 19.63 8.92
CA ALA A 60 17.15 21.04 9.31
C ALA A 60 17.95 21.97 8.40
N VAL A 61 19.13 21.54 7.90
CA VAL A 61 19.94 22.33 6.96
C VAL A 61 19.25 22.44 5.60
N CYS A 62 18.48 21.44 5.17
CA CYS A 62 17.65 21.52 3.95
C CYS A 62 16.62 22.66 4.07
N ALA A 63 15.95 22.76 5.22
CA ALA A 63 15.01 23.87 5.47
C ALA A 63 15.72 25.24 5.48
N GLU A 64 16.89 25.32 6.13
CA GLU A 64 17.73 26.55 6.12
C GLU A 64 18.14 26.92 4.68
N TYR A 65 18.55 25.94 3.87
CA TYR A 65 18.93 26.09 2.47
C TYR A 65 17.78 26.66 1.62
N GLN A 66 16.59 26.08 1.77
CA GLN A 66 15.40 26.54 1.03
C GLN A 66 14.99 27.94 1.46
N ALA A 67 14.97 28.24 2.75
CA ALA A 67 14.64 29.57 3.28
C ALA A 67 15.63 30.66 2.85
N ALA A 68 16.90 30.27 2.59
CA ALA A 68 17.95 31.18 2.11
C ALA A 68 17.97 31.32 0.57
N GLY A 69 16.92 30.94 -0.14
CA GLY A 69 16.85 31.01 -1.59
C GLY A 69 17.84 30.07 -2.30
N ASN A 70 17.89 28.82 -1.86
CA ASN A 70 18.76 27.75 -2.36
C ASN A 70 20.25 28.05 -2.19
N ARG A 71 20.62 28.69 -1.08
CA ARG A 71 22.03 28.97 -0.73
C ARG A 71 22.43 28.21 0.53
N ILE A 72 23.57 27.54 0.47
CA ILE A 72 24.11 26.81 1.64
C ILE A 72 24.59 27.84 2.68
N PRO A 73 24.20 27.71 3.97
CA PRO A 73 24.65 28.61 5.02
C PRO A 73 26.18 28.59 5.18
N LYS A 74 26.84 29.74 5.06
CA LYS A 74 28.31 29.85 5.19
C LYS A 74 28.84 29.30 6.52
N SER A 75 28.05 29.39 7.58
CA SER A 75 28.37 28.85 8.91
C SER A 75 28.47 27.32 8.97
N LEU A 76 28.06 26.58 7.93
CA LEU A 76 28.18 25.13 7.83
C LEU A 76 29.61 24.68 7.47
N ALA A 77 30.38 25.51 6.77
CA ALA A 77 31.70 25.13 6.24
C ALA A 77 32.68 24.62 7.31
N PRO A 78 32.86 25.25 8.48
CA PRO A 78 33.75 24.72 9.53
C PRO A 78 33.32 23.35 10.07
N GLU A 79 31.99 23.08 10.14
CA GLU A 79 31.48 21.81 10.61
C GLU A 79 31.77 20.67 9.60
N ILE A 80 31.59 20.95 8.30
CA ILE A 80 31.87 20.00 7.21
C ILE A 80 33.38 19.73 7.13
N THR A 81 34.22 20.75 7.16
CA THR A 81 35.69 20.59 7.16
C THR A 81 36.15 19.71 8.34
N LYS A 82 35.58 19.95 9.53
CA LYS A 82 35.90 19.13 10.71
C LYS A 82 35.45 17.67 10.55
N ALA A 83 34.26 17.45 9.97
CA ALA A 83 33.72 16.11 9.73
C ALA A 83 34.53 15.38 8.64
N LEU A 84 34.87 16.06 7.53
CA LEU A 84 35.71 15.53 6.45
C LEU A 84 37.07 15.12 6.98
N GLY A 85 37.75 15.96 7.82
CA GLY A 85 39.05 15.63 8.43
C GLY A 85 38.99 14.42 9.39
N LYS A 86 37.78 14.05 9.92
CA LYS A 86 37.63 12.78 10.63
C LYS A 86 37.58 11.60 9.66
N VAL A 87 36.85 11.74 8.53
CA VAL A 87 36.77 10.71 7.50
C VAL A 87 38.16 10.43 6.93
N GLU A 88 38.92 11.46 6.60
CA GLU A 88 40.30 11.37 6.11
C GLU A 88 41.23 10.56 7.05
N ARG A 89 41.11 10.84 8.36
CA ARG A 89 41.89 10.14 9.37
C ARG A 89 41.53 8.67 9.48
N ILE A 90 40.23 8.34 9.45
CA ILE A 90 39.75 6.94 9.55
C ILE A 90 40.11 6.17 8.29
N MET A 91 39.99 6.78 7.10
CA MET A 91 40.23 6.15 5.83
C MET A 91 41.71 6.21 5.42
N GLN A 92 42.57 6.94 6.16
CA GLN A 92 43.98 7.14 5.88
C GLN A 92 44.25 7.67 4.45
N ALA A 93 43.39 8.55 3.97
CA ALA A 93 43.47 9.19 2.65
C ALA A 93 42.94 10.63 2.77
N ARG A 94 43.37 11.55 1.88
CA ARG A 94 42.97 12.96 1.94
C ARG A 94 42.11 13.32 0.71
N PHE A 95 41.10 14.13 0.96
CA PHE A 95 40.22 14.64 -0.09
C PHE A 95 40.98 15.65 -0.97
N GLY A 96 41.11 15.33 -2.27
CA GLY A 96 41.90 16.13 -3.22
C GLY A 96 43.42 15.88 -3.21
N ASP A 97 43.89 14.92 -2.44
CA ASP A 97 45.31 14.54 -2.45
C ASP A 97 45.68 13.86 -3.79
N PRO A 98 46.73 14.34 -4.52
CA PRO A 98 47.08 13.79 -5.83
C PRO A 98 47.69 12.39 -5.77
N ASP A 99 48.20 11.93 -4.62
CA ASP A 99 48.87 10.63 -4.48
C ASP A 99 47.99 9.59 -3.76
N ARG A 100 47.22 10.02 -2.77
CA ARG A 100 46.26 9.17 -2.00
C ARG A 100 44.88 9.80 -1.90
N PRO A 101 44.18 9.96 -3.03
CA PRO A 101 42.92 10.63 -3.05
C PRO A 101 41.88 9.88 -2.22
N LEU A 102 41.22 10.58 -1.28
CA LEU A 102 39.94 10.15 -0.71
C LEU A 102 38.84 10.54 -1.69
N LEU A 103 38.08 9.59 -2.16
CA LEU A 103 36.88 9.85 -2.92
C LEU A 103 35.64 9.68 -1.99
N VAL A 104 34.63 10.50 -2.20
CA VAL A 104 33.39 10.42 -1.42
C VAL A 104 32.16 10.37 -2.32
N SER A 105 31.09 9.76 -1.81
CA SER A 105 29.75 9.87 -2.36
C SER A 105 28.96 10.93 -1.61
N VAL A 106 28.07 11.63 -2.30
CA VAL A 106 27.08 12.54 -1.72
C VAL A 106 25.68 12.03 -2.09
N ARG A 107 24.95 11.57 -1.10
CA ARG A 107 23.69 10.82 -1.29
C ARG A 107 22.57 11.46 -0.48
N SER A 108 21.36 11.50 -1.02
CA SER A 108 20.15 11.94 -0.30
C SER A 108 19.80 10.99 0.84
N GLY A 109 19.08 11.54 1.84
CA GLY A 109 18.60 10.79 2.99
C GLY A 109 17.25 11.31 3.45
N ALA A 110 16.18 11.06 2.72
CA ALA A 110 14.82 11.37 3.16
C ALA A 110 14.41 10.51 4.36
N ARG A 111 13.40 10.95 5.14
CA ARG A 111 12.87 10.20 6.30
C ARG A 111 12.26 8.87 5.88
N VAL A 112 11.65 8.84 4.69
CA VAL A 112 11.07 7.67 4.04
C VAL A 112 11.87 7.37 2.78
N SER A 113 11.99 6.09 2.41
CA SER A 113 12.69 5.68 1.19
C SER A 113 11.91 6.17 -0.05
N MET A 114 12.59 6.88 -0.94
CA MET A 114 12.08 7.39 -2.22
C MET A 114 13.03 6.91 -3.34
N PRO A 115 12.90 5.64 -3.78
CA PRO A 115 13.82 5.02 -4.73
C PRO A 115 13.83 5.77 -6.06
N GLY A 116 15.03 6.13 -6.57
CA GLY A 116 15.20 6.82 -7.84
C GLY A 116 14.75 8.29 -7.89
N MET A 117 14.02 8.79 -6.86
CA MET A 117 13.44 10.13 -6.89
C MET A 117 14.43 11.23 -6.51
N MET A 118 15.53 10.89 -5.87
CA MET A 118 16.50 11.82 -5.28
C MET A 118 17.89 11.58 -5.84
N ASP A 119 18.62 12.66 -6.05
CA ASP A 119 19.94 12.61 -6.67
C ASP A 119 21.05 12.05 -5.77
N THR A 120 22.03 11.46 -6.42
CA THR A 120 23.27 10.92 -5.84
C THR A 120 24.43 11.36 -6.72
N VAL A 121 25.57 11.68 -6.12
CA VAL A 121 26.83 11.92 -6.85
C VAL A 121 27.91 11.05 -6.23
N LEU A 122 28.55 10.22 -7.06
CA LEU A 122 29.62 9.30 -6.67
C LEU A 122 30.97 9.83 -7.13
N ASN A 123 32.05 9.25 -6.61
CA ASN A 123 33.45 9.51 -7.01
C ASN A 123 33.87 10.99 -6.89
N LEU A 124 33.26 11.78 -6.00
CA LEU A 124 33.71 13.17 -5.75
C LEU A 124 35.14 13.23 -5.25
N GLY A 125 35.85 14.18 -5.75
CA GLY A 125 37.26 14.39 -5.47
C GLY A 125 38.16 13.98 -6.64
N LEU A 126 37.60 13.38 -7.73
CA LEU A 126 38.33 13.14 -8.96
C LEU A 126 38.47 14.44 -9.75
N ASN A 127 39.67 14.61 -10.27
CA ASN A 127 40.09 15.63 -11.22
C ASN A 127 41.31 15.10 -11.98
N ASP A 128 41.87 15.87 -12.90
CA ASP A 128 43.01 15.44 -13.74
C ASP A 128 44.22 14.96 -12.93
N ARG A 129 44.45 15.55 -11.74
CA ARG A 129 45.61 15.20 -10.87
C ARG A 129 45.31 13.97 -10.00
N THR A 130 44.14 13.91 -9.40
CA THR A 130 43.74 12.80 -8.50
C THR A 130 43.45 11.51 -9.27
N ALA A 131 43.00 11.59 -10.54
CA ALA A 131 42.85 10.45 -11.43
C ALA A 131 44.20 9.77 -11.71
N LEU A 132 45.27 10.55 -11.94
CA LEU A 132 46.63 10.02 -12.08
C LEU A 132 47.13 9.32 -10.82
N GLY A 133 46.83 9.85 -9.64
CA GLY A 133 47.17 9.21 -8.37
C GLY A 133 46.39 7.90 -8.14
N LEU A 134 45.12 7.87 -8.53
CA LEU A 134 44.31 6.67 -8.46
C LEU A 134 44.79 5.58 -9.42
N ALA A 135 45.18 5.97 -10.65
CA ALA A 135 45.80 5.08 -11.66
C ALA A 135 47.10 4.41 -11.19
N ARG A 136 47.94 5.16 -10.47
CA ARG A 136 49.15 4.60 -9.86
C ARG A 136 48.90 3.60 -8.73
N ARG A 137 47.81 3.69 -8.05
CA ARG A 137 47.46 2.87 -6.86
C ARG A 137 46.63 1.63 -7.17
N ALA A 138 45.78 1.72 -8.18
CA ALA A 138 44.97 0.62 -8.66
C ALA A 138 45.44 0.22 -10.07
N ASP A 139 44.72 0.71 -11.07
CA ASP A 139 45.09 0.61 -12.47
C ASP A 139 44.52 1.81 -13.25
N ALA A 140 45.07 2.06 -14.45
CA ALA A 140 44.68 3.20 -15.27
C ALA A 140 43.24 3.07 -15.81
N ARG A 141 42.83 1.85 -16.17
CA ARG A 141 41.48 1.58 -16.67
C ARG A 141 40.43 1.94 -15.63
N PHE A 142 40.57 1.42 -14.40
CA PHE A 142 39.69 1.72 -13.27
C PHE A 142 39.65 3.22 -12.96
N ALA A 143 40.79 3.90 -12.95
CA ALA A 143 40.87 5.31 -12.60
C ALA A 143 40.14 6.21 -13.61
N TYR A 144 40.29 5.95 -14.91
CA TYR A 144 39.66 6.75 -15.96
C TYR A 144 38.18 6.39 -16.15
N ASP A 145 37.77 5.12 -15.99
CA ASP A 145 36.35 4.75 -15.93
C ASP A 145 35.63 5.44 -14.75
N SER A 146 36.26 5.45 -13.56
CA SER A 146 35.72 6.16 -12.40
C SER A 146 35.63 7.67 -12.64
N TYR A 147 36.60 8.27 -13.36
CA TYR A 147 36.62 9.70 -13.66
C TYR A 147 35.53 10.06 -14.69
N ARG A 148 35.37 9.26 -15.76
CA ARG A 148 34.31 9.53 -16.75
C ARG A 148 32.92 9.42 -16.11
N ARG A 149 32.67 8.38 -15.25
CA ARG A 149 31.43 8.23 -14.50
C ARG A 149 31.13 9.44 -13.60
N PHE A 150 32.17 9.96 -12.96
CA PHE A 150 32.06 11.17 -12.14
C PHE A 150 31.73 12.40 -12.98
N VAL A 151 32.41 12.63 -14.10
CA VAL A 151 32.14 13.79 -14.98
C VAL A 151 30.71 13.72 -15.53
N GLN A 152 30.26 12.54 -15.99
CA GLN A 152 28.90 12.32 -16.48
C GLN A 152 27.86 12.61 -15.36
N MET A 153 28.01 11.98 -14.20
CA MET A 153 27.07 12.13 -13.10
C MET A 153 27.05 13.54 -12.51
N TYR A 154 28.19 14.17 -12.36
CA TYR A 154 28.29 15.55 -11.89
C TYR A 154 27.77 16.55 -12.94
N GLY A 155 28.03 16.30 -14.21
CA GLY A 155 27.50 17.08 -15.33
C GLY A 155 25.98 17.07 -15.36
N ASP A 156 25.37 15.89 -15.28
CA ASP A 156 23.91 15.71 -15.25
C ASP A 156 23.30 16.30 -13.97
N VAL A 157 23.71 15.83 -12.80
CA VAL A 157 23.04 16.12 -11.52
C VAL A 157 23.33 17.52 -10.98
N VAL A 158 24.53 18.06 -11.20
CA VAL A 158 24.95 19.33 -10.57
C VAL A 158 24.97 20.49 -11.55
N LEU A 159 25.32 20.22 -12.81
CA LEU A 159 25.50 21.23 -13.84
C LEU A 159 24.36 21.26 -14.85
N ASP A 160 23.35 20.39 -14.70
CA ASP A 160 22.16 20.29 -15.55
C ASP A 160 22.48 20.02 -17.07
N VAL A 161 23.57 19.31 -17.35
CA VAL A 161 23.95 18.88 -18.71
C VAL A 161 23.13 17.66 -19.10
N PRO A 162 22.42 17.64 -20.24
CA PRO A 162 21.60 16.51 -20.65
C PRO A 162 22.38 15.19 -20.72
N ARG A 163 21.88 14.17 -20.06
CA ARG A 163 22.55 12.85 -19.90
C ARG A 163 22.80 12.15 -21.24
N ASP A 164 21.89 12.28 -22.18
CA ASP A 164 21.95 11.71 -23.53
C ASP A 164 23.17 12.17 -24.32
N ARG A 165 23.71 13.39 -24.07
CA ARG A 165 24.93 13.89 -24.67
C ARG A 165 26.14 13.00 -24.34
N PHE A 166 26.24 12.56 -23.09
CA PHE A 166 27.30 11.66 -22.64
C PHE A 166 27.08 10.23 -23.15
N GLU A 167 25.84 9.73 -23.10
CA GLU A 167 25.50 8.36 -23.50
C GLU A 167 25.75 8.15 -25.00
N HIS A 168 25.31 9.07 -25.85
CA HIS A 168 25.56 9.01 -27.29
C HIS A 168 27.06 8.94 -27.60
N ARG A 169 27.90 9.64 -26.84
CA ARG A 169 29.33 9.63 -27.05
C ARG A 169 29.98 8.32 -26.63
N LEU A 170 29.58 7.77 -25.51
CA LEU A 170 30.01 6.45 -25.04
C LEU A 170 29.63 5.36 -26.05
N GLU A 171 28.40 5.34 -26.53
CA GLU A 171 27.95 4.35 -27.52
C GLU A 171 28.71 4.51 -28.88
N ALA A 172 28.99 5.74 -29.30
CA ALA A 172 29.78 5.99 -30.47
C ALA A 172 31.21 5.46 -30.33
N LEU A 173 31.82 5.61 -29.17
CA LEU A 173 33.17 5.06 -28.89
C LEU A 173 33.13 3.53 -28.92
N LYS A 174 32.18 2.89 -28.26
CA LYS A 174 32.03 1.43 -28.29
C LYS A 174 31.87 0.90 -29.71
N ALA A 175 31.01 1.53 -30.50
CA ALA A 175 30.81 1.17 -31.89
C ALA A 175 32.09 1.30 -32.72
N SER A 176 32.90 2.34 -32.50
CA SER A 176 34.16 2.54 -33.18
C SER A 176 35.25 1.51 -32.86
N ARG A 177 35.16 0.93 -31.62
CA ARG A 177 36.05 -0.14 -31.13
C ARG A 177 35.52 -1.54 -31.42
N GLY A 178 34.28 -1.67 -31.87
CA GLY A 178 33.61 -2.96 -32.11
C GLY A 178 33.29 -3.75 -30.84
N VAL A 179 33.09 -3.05 -29.71
CA VAL A 179 32.79 -3.65 -28.39
C VAL A 179 31.38 -3.31 -27.95
N HIS A 180 30.82 -4.11 -27.03
CA HIS A 180 29.44 -3.95 -26.52
C HIS A 180 29.39 -3.60 -25.03
N LEU A 181 30.37 -4.04 -24.27
CA LEU A 181 30.41 -3.85 -22.82
C LEU A 181 31.44 -2.80 -22.40
N ASP A 182 31.16 -2.04 -21.37
CA ASP A 182 32.08 -1.10 -20.73
C ASP A 182 33.38 -1.80 -20.28
N THR A 183 33.29 -3.08 -19.93
CA THR A 183 34.41 -3.89 -19.46
C THR A 183 35.40 -4.24 -20.56
N GLU A 184 35.06 -4.07 -21.81
CA GLU A 184 35.91 -4.37 -23.00
C GLU A 184 36.71 -3.15 -23.44
N LEU A 185 36.40 -1.94 -22.92
CA LEU A 185 37.17 -0.72 -23.20
C LEU A 185 38.45 -0.65 -22.35
N GLU A 186 39.53 -0.17 -22.98
CA GLU A 186 40.84 -0.06 -22.36
C GLU A 186 41.08 1.32 -21.69
N ALA A 187 42.19 1.47 -20.98
CA ALA A 187 42.51 2.70 -20.24
C ALA A 187 42.62 3.94 -21.14
N ASP A 188 43.15 3.79 -22.35
CA ASP A 188 43.30 4.91 -23.27
C ASP A 188 41.97 5.34 -23.88
N ASP A 189 41.03 4.39 -24.12
CA ASP A 189 39.66 4.69 -24.55
C ASP A 189 38.93 5.52 -23.49
N TRP A 190 39.06 5.14 -22.23
CA TRP A 190 38.47 5.90 -21.12
C TRP A 190 39.13 7.28 -20.95
N ARG A 191 40.41 7.42 -21.18
CA ARG A 191 41.09 8.71 -21.13
C ARG A 191 40.61 9.64 -22.25
N GLU A 192 40.46 9.11 -23.47
CA GLU A 192 39.87 9.83 -24.60
C GLU A 192 38.48 10.33 -24.28
N LEU A 193 37.60 9.43 -23.77
CA LEU A 193 36.21 9.74 -23.43
C LEU A 193 36.10 10.79 -22.32
N VAL A 194 36.95 10.74 -21.28
CA VAL A 194 37.00 11.78 -20.23
C VAL A 194 37.25 13.15 -20.86
N GLY A 195 38.26 13.26 -21.78
CA GLY A 195 38.52 14.51 -22.47
C GLY A 195 37.34 15.03 -23.28
N GLU A 196 36.56 14.13 -23.88
CA GLU A 196 35.33 14.48 -24.60
C GLU A 196 34.22 14.92 -23.67
N PHE A 197 34.04 14.23 -22.55
CA PHE A 197 33.04 14.59 -21.56
C PHE A 197 33.30 15.95 -20.92
N LEU A 198 34.58 16.28 -20.66
CA LEU A 198 34.97 17.60 -20.15
C LEU A 198 34.65 18.71 -21.18
N ARG A 199 34.80 18.44 -22.48
CA ARG A 199 34.41 19.39 -23.55
C ARG A 199 32.91 19.54 -23.65
N ILE A 200 32.12 18.45 -23.56
CA ILE A 200 30.67 18.51 -23.54
C ILE A 200 30.21 19.43 -22.40
N VAL A 201 30.77 19.27 -21.19
CA VAL A 201 30.41 20.12 -20.05
C VAL A 201 30.70 21.59 -20.33
N GLU A 202 31.86 21.90 -20.93
CA GLU A 202 32.24 23.28 -21.27
C GLU A 202 31.34 23.87 -22.38
N GLU A 203 31.02 23.08 -23.40
CA GLU A 203 30.09 23.47 -24.46
C GLU A 203 28.67 23.81 -23.94
N GLU A 204 28.12 22.94 -23.09
CA GLU A 204 26.75 23.10 -22.58
C GLU A 204 26.62 24.19 -21.49
N THR A 205 27.65 24.33 -20.65
CA THR A 205 27.58 25.25 -19.50
C THR A 205 28.33 26.60 -19.73
N GLY A 206 29.13 26.69 -20.74
CA GLY A 206 30.01 27.84 -21.00
C GLY A 206 31.17 27.96 -19.99
N LYS A 207 31.44 26.92 -19.18
CA LYS A 207 32.46 26.91 -18.14
C LYS A 207 33.17 25.55 -18.10
N PRO A 208 34.46 25.51 -17.81
CA PRO A 208 35.18 24.26 -17.65
C PRO A 208 34.63 23.47 -16.43
N PHE A 209 34.72 22.15 -16.50
CA PHE A 209 34.38 21.26 -15.38
C PHE A 209 35.20 21.62 -14.12
N PRO A 210 34.62 21.74 -12.91
CA PRO A 210 35.31 22.17 -11.71
C PRO A 210 36.40 21.17 -11.28
N GLN A 211 37.65 21.61 -11.27
CA GLN A 211 38.80 20.80 -10.87
C GLN A 211 39.11 20.90 -9.37
N ASP A 212 38.49 21.83 -8.62
CA ASP A 212 38.65 21.94 -7.16
C ASP A 212 37.69 20.97 -6.45
N PRO A 213 38.20 19.97 -5.69
CA PRO A 213 37.38 19.03 -4.97
C PRO A 213 36.41 19.68 -3.97
N GLN A 214 36.80 20.81 -3.35
CA GLN A 214 35.90 21.53 -2.43
C GLN A 214 34.73 22.14 -3.18
N GLN A 215 34.95 22.73 -4.33
CA GLN A 215 33.88 23.24 -5.19
C GLN A 215 32.92 22.12 -5.62
N GLN A 216 33.47 20.96 -6.00
CA GLN A 216 32.70 19.76 -6.34
C GLN A 216 31.79 19.33 -5.17
N LEU A 217 32.35 19.25 -3.95
CA LEU A 217 31.62 18.83 -2.75
C LEU A 217 30.44 19.76 -2.43
N TRP A 218 30.66 21.08 -2.50
CA TRP A 218 29.60 22.06 -2.25
C TRP A 218 28.53 22.02 -3.34
N GLY A 219 28.93 21.87 -4.61
CA GLY A 219 28.00 21.69 -5.73
C GLY A 219 27.07 20.47 -5.53
N ALA A 220 27.65 19.32 -5.20
CA ALA A 220 26.92 18.08 -4.98
C ALA A 220 25.96 18.16 -3.75
N ILE A 221 26.40 18.75 -2.62
CA ILE A 221 25.53 18.98 -1.46
C ILE A 221 24.33 19.85 -1.86
N GLY A 222 24.56 20.91 -2.63
CA GLY A 222 23.51 21.79 -3.14
C GLY A 222 22.51 21.06 -4.06
N ALA A 223 23.04 20.25 -4.98
CA ALA A 223 22.21 19.45 -5.90
C ALA A 223 21.29 18.47 -5.15
N VAL A 224 21.83 17.75 -4.17
CA VAL A 224 21.02 16.83 -3.34
C VAL A 224 19.92 17.59 -2.57
N PHE A 225 20.16 18.79 -2.06
CA PHE A 225 19.10 19.58 -1.46
C PHE A 225 18.05 20.05 -2.49
N ARG A 226 18.48 20.43 -3.72
CA ARG A 226 17.57 20.81 -4.81
C ARG A 226 16.69 19.63 -5.24
N SER A 227 17.23 18.42 -5.25
CA SER A 227 16.49 17.24 -5.72
C SER A 227 15.21 16.96 -4.93
N TRP A 228 15.03 17.49 -3.72
CA TRP A 228 13.77 17.45 -2.98
C TRP A 228 12.62 18.16 -3.72
N LYS A 229 12.93 19.14 -4.55
CA LYS A 229 11.96 19.99 -5.28
C LYS A 229 11.85 19.65 -6.77
N THR A 230 12.44 18.56 -7.25
CA THR A 230 12.25 18.10 -8.63
C THR A 230 10.81 17.62 -8.88
N PRO A 231 10.27 17.74 -10.10
CA PRO A 231 8.92 17.27 -10.42
C PRO A 231 8.67 15.83 -10.01
N ARG A 232 9.58 14.89 -10.32
CA ARG A 232 9.49 13.48 -9.94
C ARG A 232 9.41 13.27 -8.42
N ALA A 233 10.22 14.01 -7.63
CA ALA A 233 10.19 13.91 -6.18
C ALA A 233 8.90 14.49 -5.58
N ILE A 234 8.35 15.56 -6.17
CA ILE A 234 7.06 16.15 -5.77
C ILE A 234 5.92 15.17 -6.05
N THR A 235 5.87 14.61 -7.27
CA THR A 235 4.85 13.62 -7.66
C THR A 235 4.88 12.40 -6.74
N TYR A 236 6.07 11.83 -6.50
CA TYR A 236 6.22 10.69 -5.59
C TYR A 236 5.73 11.00 -4.17
N ARG A 237 6.05 12.19 -3.64
CA ARG A 237 5.59 12.60 -2.31
C ARG A 237 4.06 12.74 -2.24
N LYS A 238 3.45 13.34 -3.25
CA LYS A 238 1.98 13.44 -3.34
C LYS A 238 1.34 12.03 -3.32
N MET A 239 1.82 11.13 -4.18
CA MET A 239 1.30 9.74 -4.27
C MET A 239 1.44 8.96 -2.95
N ASN A 240 2.49 9.24 -2.17
CA ASN A 240 2.79 8.52 -0.94
C ASN A 240 2.45 9.29 0.34
N ALA A 241 1.68 10.38 0.26
CA ALA A 241 1.29 11.23 1.38
C ALA A 241 2.50 11.68 2.26
N ILE A 242 3.63 12.04 1.62
CA ILE A 242 4.85 12.50 2.29
C ILE A 242 4.83 14.04 2.35
N PRO A 243 4.86 14.66 3.56
CA PRO A 243 4.81 16.10 3.71
C PRO A 243 5.99 16.82 3.05
N ASP A 244 5.71 17.92 2.37
CA ASP A 244 6.69 18.73 1.63
C ASP A 244 7.72 19.41 2.53
N ASP A 245 7.37 19.73 3.76
CA ASP A 245 8.20 20.42 4.75
C ASP A 245 9.27 19.52 5.41
N TRP A 246 9.21 18.21 5.18
CA TRP A 246 10.18 17.28 5.81
C TRP A 246 11.63 17.48 5.34
N GLY A 247 11.84 17.86 4.08
CA GLY A 247 13.16 18.01 3.50
C GLY A 247 13.95 16.68 3.42
N THR A 248 15.20 16.78 2.99
CA THR A 248 16.13 15.64 2.92
C THR A 248 17.39 15.93 3.74
N ALA A 249 18.00 14.88 4.32
CA ALA A 249 19.38 14.93 4.80
C ALA A 249 20.35 14.65 3.64
N VAL A 250 21.62 15.01 3.83
CA VAL A 250 22.70 14.70 2.88
C VAL A 250 23.73 13.83 3.58
N ASN A 251 24.05 12.67 2.99
CA ASN A 251 25.08 11.76 3.49
C ASN A 251 26.31 11.87 2.63
N VAL A 252 27.44 12.25 3.24
CA VAL A 252 28.77 12.25 2.63
C VAL A 252 29.52 11.06 3.19
N GLN A 253 29.91 10.10 2.33
CA GLN A 253 30.50 8.84 2.76
C GLN A 253 31.72 8.49 1.90
N ALA A 254 32.78 7.98 2.51
CA ALA A 254 33.96 7.50 1.78
C ALA A 254 33.55 6.42 0.77
N MET A 255 34.04 6.53 -0.44
CA MET A 255 33.88 5.51 -1.48
C MET A 255 34.70 4.27 -1.13
N VAL A 256 34.10 3.11 -1.43
CA VAL A 256 34.75 1.80 -1.52
C VAL A 256 34.33 1.19 -2.86
N PHE A 257 35.22 0.43 -3.47
CA PHE A 257 35.11 0.07 -4.88
C PHE A 257 34.97 -1.45 -5.05
N GLY A 258 33.96 -1.85 -5.77
CA GLY A 258 33.72 -3.24 -6.19
C GLY A 258 34.30 -3.58 -7.57
N ASN A 259 34.90 -2.60 -8.24
CA ASN A 259 35.42 -2.71 -9.61
C ASN A 259 36.93 -2.45 -9.73
N MET A 260 37.71 -2.79 -8.70
CA MET A 260 39.18 -2.65 -8.72
C MET A 260 39.90 -3.95 -9.12
N GLY A 261 39.20 -5.00 -9.50
CA GLY A 261 39.73 -6.29 -9.88
C GLY A 261 38.86 -7.45 -9.42
N ASP A 262 39.30 -8.68 -9.67
CA ASP A 262 38.52 -9.91 -9.44
C ASP A 262 38.33 -10.27 -7.95
N ASP A 263 39.13 -9.66 -7.05
CA ASP A 263 38.93 -9.76 -5.59
C ASP A 263 38.01 -8.69 -5.01
N CYS A 264 37.29 -7.98 -5.91
CA CYS A 264 36.35 -6.95 -5.62
C CYS A 264 34.95 -7.31 -6.19
N ALA A 265 33.91 -6.93 -5.48
CA ALA A 265 32.54 -7.15 -5.91
C ALA A 265 31.59 -6.15 -5.26
N THR A 266 30.38 -6.03 -5.81
CA THR A 266 29.29 -5.29 -5.18
C THR A 266 28.04 -6.14 -5.24
N GLY A 267 27.10 -5.93 -4.28
CA GLY A 267 25.88 -6.71 -4.25
C GLY A 267 24.82 -6.15 -3.33
N VAL A 268 23.65 -6.75 -3.46
CA VAL A 268 22.48 -6.51 -2.65
C VAL A 268 21.96 -7.83 -2.09
N ALA A 269 21.47 -7.81 -0.86
CA ALA A 269 20.96 -9.00 -0.23
C ALA A 269 19.78 -8.68 0.69
N PHE A 270 18.92 -9.67 0.88
CA PHE A 270 17.77 -9.62 1.77
C PHE A 270 17.94 -10.69 2.84
N THR A 271 17.71 -10.35 4.10
CA THR A 271 17.84 -11.34 5.19
C THR A 271 16.86 -12.49 5.08
N ARG A 272 15.77 -12.31 4.34
CA ARG A 272 14.80 -13.36 3.91
C ARG A 272 14.39 -13.09 2.46
N ASP A 273 13.85 -14.09 1.79
CA ASP A 273 13.35 -13.91 0.42
C ASP A 273 12.20 -12.86 0.39
N PRO A 274 12.35 -11.76 -0.35
CA PRO A 274 11.37 -10.70 -0.40
C PRO A 274 10.09 -11.06 -1.19
N ALA A 275 10.14 -12.08 -2.05
CA ALA A 275 9.00 -12.53 -2.85
C ALA A 275 8.14 -13.53 -2.09
N THR A 276 8.77 -14.54 -1.49
CA THR A 276 8.07 -15.67 -0.83
C THR A 276 8.02 -15.58 0.68
N GLY A 277 8.92 -14.82 1.31
CA GLY A 277 9.07 -14.73 2.76
C GLY A 277 9.87 -15.86 3.39
N ALA A 278 10.40 -16.78 2.59
CA ALA A 278 11.21 -17.88 3.11
C ALA A 278 12.45 -17.38 3.86
N ASN A 279 12.80 -18.06 4.97
CA ASN A 279 13.97 -17.71 5.78
C ASN A 279 15.29 -18.16 5.10
N VAL A 280 15.44 -17.78 3.83
CA VAL A 280 16.62 -18.00 3.01
C VAL A 280 17.36 -16.68 2.86
N PHE A 281 18.70 -16.72 2.95
CA PHE A 281 19.53 -15.54 2.67
C PHE A 281 19.57 -15.32 1.16
N TYR A 282 18.78 -14.37 0.71
CA TYR A 282 18.53 -14.10 -0.71
C TYR A 282 19.34 -12.87 -1.16
N GLY A 283 19.97 -12.94 -2.34
CA GLY A 283 20.66 -11.77 -2.88
C GLY A 283 21.52 -12.08 -4.10
N GLU A 284 22.04 -11.03 -4.66
CA GLU A 284 22.78 -11.02 -5.91
C GLU A 284 24.05 -10.16 -5.78
N TYR A 285 25.08 -10.53 -6.53
CA TYR A 285 26.34 -9.77 -6.60
C TYR A 285 26.91 -9.79 -8.00
N LEU A 286 27.80 -8.85 -8.27
CA LEU A 286 28.62 -8.79 -9.48
C LEU A 286 30.09 -8.63 -9.09
N THR A 287 30.95 -9.50 -9.60
CA THR A 287 32.42 -9.38 -9.50
C THR A 287 32.89 -8.26 -10.42
N ASN A 288 33.86 -7.50 -9.96
CA ASN A 288 34.46 -6.39 -10.69
C ASN A 288 33.42 -5.40 -11.26
N ALA A 289 32.53 -4.88 -10.37
CA ALA A 289 31.41 -4.01 -10.72
C ALA A 289 31.16 -2.92 -9.68
N GLN A 290 30.54 -1.83 -10.08
CA GLN A 290 30.00 -0.80 -9.18
C GLN A 290 28.52 -1.08 -8.83
N GLY A 291 28.00 -0.43 -7.77
CA GLY A 291 26.63 -0.62 -7.32
C GLY A 291 25.57 -0.29 -8.38
N GLU A 292 25.86 0.65 -9.27
CA GLU A 292 24.99 1.02 -10.39
C GLU A 292 24.83 -0.14 -11.37
N ASP A 293 25.89 -0.91 -11.63
CA ASP A 293 25.88 -2.02 -12.59
C ASP A 293 24.93 -3.15 -12.15
N VAL A 294 24.76 -3.35 -10.83
CA VAL A 294 23.81 -4.34 -10.27
C VAL A 294 22.37 -3.88 -10.45
N VAL A 295 22.12 -2.59 -10.26
CA VAL A 295 20.76 -2.01 -10.28
C VAL A 295 20.29 -1.76 -11.71
N ALA A 296 21.19 -1.35 -12.60
CA ALA A 296 20.86 -1.07 -14.00
C ALA A 296 20.62 -2.34 -14.85
N GLY A 297 21.01 -3.53 -14.36
CA GLY A 297 20.75 -4.78 -15.06
C GLY A 297 21.59 -4.97 -16.35
N ILE A 298 22.65 -4.21 -16.52
CA ILE A 298 23.55 -4.28 -17.71
C ILE A 298 24.24 -5.65 -17.81
N ARG A 299 24.54 -6.27 -16.67
CA ARG A 299 25.12 -7.60 -16.55
C ARG A 299 24.19 -8.51 -15.74
N THR A 300 24.13 -9.80 -16.03
CA THR A 300 23.35 -10.78 -15.25
C THR A 300 24.01 -11.00 -13.88
N PRO A 301 23.35 -10.65 -12.77
CA PRO A 301 23.93 -10.83 -11.44
C PRO A 301 24.02 -12.32 -11.08
N GLN A 302 24.99 -12.64 -10.23
CA GLN A 302 25.23 -13.96 -9.69
C GLN A 302 24.57 -14.10 -8.31
N PRO A 303 24.03 -15.30 -7.93
CA PRO A 303 23.46 -15.51 -6.63
C PRO A 303 24.53 -15.54 -5.52
N ILE A 304 24.18 -15.03 -4.31
CA ILE A 304 25.14 -14.99 -3.19
C ILE A 304 25.45 -16.34 -2.59
N ASN A 305 24.57 -17.34 -2.74
CA ASN A 305 24.75 -18.69 -2.19
C ASN A 305 24.01 -19.75 -3.02
N LYS A 306 24.31 -21.02 -2.71
CA LYS A 306 23.72 -22.19 -3.39
C LYS A 306 22.23 -22.38 -3.10
N GLU A 307 21.76 -21.98 -1.91
CA GLU A 307 20.39 -22.15 -1.47
C GLU A 307 19.42 -21.24 -2.26
N SER A 308 19.84 -20.02 -2.60
CA SER A 308 19.03 -19.08 -3.37
C SER A 308 19.22 -19.15 -4.89
N ARG A 309 20.14 -20.01 -5.36
CA ARG A 309 20.43 -20.23 -6.78
C ARG A 309 19.28 -20.97 -7.47
N SER A 310 18.66 -20.34 -8.47
CA SER A 310 17.61 -20.97 -9.28
C SER A 310 18.19 -22.05 -10.22
N PRO A 311 17.35 -22.98 -10.71
CA PRO A 311 17.79 -23.97 -11.70
C PRO A 311 18.40 -23.37 -12.96
N ASP A 312 17.88 -22.24 -13.43
CA ASP A 312 18.38 -21.52 -14.61
C ASP A 312 19.74 -20.89 -14.37
N GLN A 313 20.05 -20.57 -13.10
CA GLN A 313 21.35 -20.03 -12.67
C GLN A 313 22.34 -21.11 -12.25
N ALA A 314 22.04 -22.41 -12.44
CA ALA A 314 22.91 -23.52 -11.98
C ALA A 314 24.34 -23.45 -12.54
N HIS A 315 24.55 -22.82 -13.68
CA HIS A 315 25.85 -22.60 -14.33
C HIS A 315 26.64 -21.41 -13.76
N LEU A 316 26.01 -20.52 -12.98
CA LEU A 316 26.66 -19.34 -12.40
C LEU A 316 27.35 -19.68 -11.08
N PRO A 317 28.56 -19.16 -10.82
CA PRO A 317 29.20 -19.29 -9.51
C PRO A 317 28.44 -18.47 -8.46
N THR A 318 28.63 -18.78 -7.18
CA THR A 318 28.05 -18.05 -6.07
C THR A 318 29.14 -17.34 -5.25
N LEU A 319 28.75 -16.27 -4.54
CA LEU A 319 29.66 -15.60 -3.58
C LEU A 319 30.18 -16.57 -2.51
N GLU A 320 29.34 -17.55 -2.12
CA GLU A 320 29.71 -18.61 -1.18
C GLU A 320 30.88 -19.45 -1.71
N GLU A 321 30.93 -19.70 -3.03
CA GLU A 321 31.97 -20.49 -3.69
C GLU A 321 33.22 -19.66 -3.99
N GLU A 322 33.06 -18.45 -4.52
CA GLU A 322 34.20 -17.59 -4.94
C GLU A 322 34.89 -16.91 -3.77
N MET A 323 34.11 -16.41 -2.78
CA MET A 323 34.63 -15.64 -1.63
C MET A 323 34.11 -16.17 -0.29
N PRO A 324 34.41 -17.43 0.11
CA PRO A 324 33.76 -18.11 1.25
C PRO A 324 33.98 -17.40 2.59
N LYS A 325 35.13 -16.70 2.78
CA LYS A 325 35.42 -15.96 4.02
C LYS A 325 34.52 -14.73 4.13
N VAL A 326 34.31 -14.02 3.03
CA VAL A 326 33.45 -12.83 2.93
C VAL A 326 32.00 -13.24 3.11
N TYR A 327 31.54 -14.28 2.42
CA TYR A 327 30.19 -14.83 2.57
C TYR A 327 29.90 -15.23 4.02
N LYS A 328 30.81 -15.89 4.70
CA LYS A 328 30.67 -16.24 6.13
C LYS A 328 30.54 -15.00 7.02
N GLN A 329 31.24 -13.90 6.71
CA GLN A 329 31.09 -12.62 7.42
C GLN A 329 29.71 -12.00 7.11
N LEU A 330 29.30 -11.97 5.85
CA LEU A 330 28.01 -11.41 5.42
C LEU A 330 26.83 -12.17 6.07
N ARG A 331 26.93 -13.50 6.18
CA ARG A 331 25.94 -14.35 6.87
C ARG A 331 25.81 -14.02 8.36
N ARG A 332 26.92 -13.69 9.05
CA ARG A 332 26.87 -13.22 10.44
C ARG A 332 26.22 -11.85 10.55
N ILE A 333 26.49 -10.98 9.60
CA ILE A 333 25.89 -9.64 9.54
C ILE A 333 24.36 -9.76 9.34
N ARG A 334 23.88 -10.66 8.46
CA ARG A 334 22.47 -11.01 8.30
C ARG A 334 21.80 -11.27 9.66
N GLN A 335 22.38 -12.17 10.47
CA GLN A 335 21.84 -12.53 11.77
C GLN A 335 21.85 -11.35 12.75
N THR A 336 22.92 -10.58 12.76
CA THR A 336 23.04 -9.38 13.62
C THR A 336 21.99 -8.34 13.29
N LEU A 337 21.78 -8.06 12.00
CA LEU A 337 20.80 -7.08 11.54
C LEU A 337 19.38 -7.52 11.85
N GLU A 338 19.01 -8.74 11.52
CA GLU A 338 17.65 -9.25 11.78
C GLU A 338 17.32 -9.31 13.26
N SER A 339 18.25 -9.75 14.09
CA SER A 339 18.10 -9.76 15.57
C SER A 339 18.01 -8.35 16.16
N HIS A 340 18.79 -7.40 15.63
CA HIS A 340 18.82 -6.02 16.13
C HIS A 340 17.56 -5.23 15.74
N TYR A 341 17.21 -5.25 14.44
CA TYR A 341 16.04 -4.54 13.92
C TYR A 341 14.72 -5.28 14.14
N ARG A 342 14.80 -6.58 14.42
CA ARG A 342 13.64 -7.48 14.58
C ARG A 342 12.70 -7.45 13.39
N ASP A 343 13.28 -7.29 12.20
CA ASP A 343 12.59 -7.26 10.92
C ASP A 343 13.53 -7.65 9.80
N MET A 344 12.97 -8.14 8.70
CA MET A 344 13.70 -8.40 7.47
C MET A 344 14.41 -7.14 7.00
N GLN A 345 15.68 -7.28 6.64
CA GLN A 345 16.51 -6.18 6.17
C GLN A 345 16.93 -6.39 4.72
N ASP A 346 16.96 -5.29 3.98
CA ASP A 346 17.57 -5.09 2.69
C ASP A 346 18.98 -4.52 2.93
N ILE A 347 20.01 -5.07 2.29
CA ILE A 347 21.41 -4.85 2.55
C ILE A 347 22.11 -4.49 1.24
N GLU A 348 22.80 -3.37 1.21
CA GLU A 348 23.74 -3.03 0.15
C GLU A 348 25.17 -3.20 0.67
N PHE A 349 26.02 -3.94 -0.05
CA PHE A 349 27.40 -4.21 0.34
C PHE A 349 28.37 -4.11 -0.83
N THR A 350 29.62 -3.84 -0.50
CA THR A 350 30.74 -3.85 -1.45
C THR A 350 31.90 -4.61 -0.84
N ILE A 351 32.59 -5.36 -1.68
CA ILE A 351 33.82 -6.08 -1.35
C ILE A 351 34.96 -5.41 -2.10
N GLN A 352 35.94 -4.91 -1.37
CA GLN A 352 37.14 -4.31 -1.93
C GLN A 352 38.37 -5.05 -1.40
N ALA A 353 39.16 -5.63 -2.30
CA ALA A 353 40.35 -6.42 -1.93
C ALA A 353 40.01 -7.47 -0.84
N ASN A 354 38.99 -8.29 -1.09
CA ASN A 354 38.42 -9.29 -0.16
C ASN A 354 37.95 -8.76 1.19
N LYS A 355 37.80 -7.45 1.37
CA LYS A 355 37.26 -6.80 2.58
C LYS A 355 35.84 -6.36 2.35
N LEU A 356 34.91 -6.90 3.18
CA LEU A 356 33.49 -6.55 3.16
C LEU A 356 33.23 -5.18 3.78
N TRP A 357 32.38 -4.40 3.11
CA TRP A 357 31.85 -3.12 3.57
C TRP A 357 30.35 -3.06 3.44
N MET A 358 29.69 -2.51 4.44
CA MET A 358 28.23 -2.29 4.46
C MET A 358 27.92 -0.88 4.05
N LEU A 359 27.20 -0.68 2.95
CA LEU A 359 26.87 0.65 2.41
C LEU A 359 25.54 1.16 2.92
N GLN A 360 24.55 0.27 3.06
CA GLN A 360 23.22 0.62 3.51
C GLN A 360 22.51 -0.59 4.09
N THR A 361 21.62 -0.34 5.05
CA THR A 361 20.55 -1.27 5.43
C THR A 361 19.25 -0.49 5.56
N ARG A 362 18.15 -1.18 5.25
CA ARG A 362 16.79 -0.67 5.43
C ARG A 362 15.82 -1.83 5.65
N THR A 363 14.64 -1.54 6.16
CA THR A 363 13.55 -2.53 6.19
C THR A 363 13.28 -3.00 4.77
N GLY A 364 13.37 -4.30 4.53
CA GLY A 364 13.22 -4.89 3.20
C GLY A 364 11.80 -4.68 2.66
N LYS A 365 11.71 -4.13 1.46
CA LYS A 365 10.45 -4.16 0.70
C LYS A 365 10.15 -5.59 0.32
N ARG A 366 8.89 -5.99 0.42
CA ARG A 366 8.45 -7.37 0.25
C ARG A 366 7.02 -7.43 -0.24
N THR A 367 6.65 -8.55 -0.84
CA THR A 367 5.27 -8.81 -1.22
C THR A 367 4.39 -8.97 0.01
N VAL A 368 3.08 -8.85 -0.16
CA VAL A 368 2.13 -9.05 0.95
C VAL A 368 2.20 -10.46 1.50
N ARG A 369 2.34 -11.47 0.63
CA ARG A 369 2.54 -12.87 1.01
C ARG A 369 3.79 -13.04 1.87
N ALA A 370 4.91 -12.47 1.43
CA ALA A 370 6.15 -12.48 2.20
C ALA A 370 6.01 -11.73 3.53
N ALA A 371 5.28 -10.60 3.57
CA ALA A 371 5.06 -9.83 4.79
C ALA A 371 4.29 -10.64 5.85
N VAL A 372 3.24 -11.36 5.44
CA VAL A 372 2.47 -12.25 6.31
C VAL A 372 3.34 -13.38 6.83
N LYS A 373 4.01 -14.12 5.93
CA LYS A 373 4.87 -15.23 6.29
C LYS A 373 6.00 -14.82 7.23
N ILE A 374 6.73 -13.77 6.92
CA ILE A 374 7.81 -13.23 7.75
C ILE A 374 7.30 -12.83 9.14
N ALA A 375 6.14 -12.17 9.22
CA ALA A 375 5.56 -11.75 10.50
C ALA A 375 5.22 -12.95 11.39
N VAL A 376 4.63 -14.00 10.81
CA VAL A 376 4.27 -15.22 11.54
C VAL A 376 5.51 -16.00 11.95
N GLU A 377 6.46 -16.25 11.04
CA GLU A 377 7.69 -16.97 11.35
C GLU A 377 8.53 -16.26 12.41
N MET A 378 8.71 -14.94 12.32
CA MET A 378 9.44 -14.18 13.35
C MET A 378 8.77 -14.23 14.72
N ALA A 379 7.45 -14.35 14.77
CA ALA A 379 6.75 -14.55 16.04
C ALA A 379 6.99 -15.97 16.59
N HIS A 380 7.02 -17.02 15.75
CA HIS A 380 7.41 -18.38 16.15
C HIS A 380 8.85 -18.45 16.62
N GLU A 381 9.76 -17.77 15.96
CA GLU A 381 11.17 -17.63 16.34
C GLU A 381 11.36 -16.79 17.62
N ARG A 382 10.30 -16.19 18.17
CA ARG A 382 10.30 -15.28 19.34
C ARG A 382 11.14 -14.02 19.16
N LEU A 383 11.39 -13.61 17.93
CA LEU A 383 12.02 -12.33 17.62
C LEU A 383 11.07 -11.17 17.86
N ILE A 384 9.78 -11.38 17.63
CA ILE A 384 8.70 -10.40 17.85
C ILE A 384 7.53 -11.06 18.61
N SER A 385 6.65 -10.26 19.19
CA SER A 385 5.39 -10.77 19.76
C SER A 385 4.31 -10.88 18.65
N ARG A 386 3.24 -11.64 18.95
CA ARG A 386 2.08 -11.77 18.05
C ARG A 386 1.40 -10.42 17.77
N GLU A 387 1.33 -9.55 18.77
CA GLU A 387 0.79 -8.18 18.61
C GLU A 387 1.64 -7.36 17.62
N VAL A 388 2.97 -7.52 17.68
CA VAL A 388 3.88 -6.86 16.73
C VAL A 388 3.70 -7.45 15.33
N ALA A 389 3.54 -8.76 15.20
CA ALA A 389 3.29 -9.44 13.93
C ALA A 389 2.00 -8.95 13.27
N VAL A 390 0.88 -8.94 14.02
CA VAL A 390 -0.43 -8.42 13.56
C VAL A 390 -0.36 -6.93 13.22
N GLY A 391 0.33 -6.14 14.04
CA GLY A 391 0.48 -4.69 13.83
C GLY A 391 1.38 -4.29 12.64
N ARG A 392 2.20 -5.21 12.14
CA ARG A 392 3.21 -4.94 11.08
C ARG A 392 2.68 -5.11 9.67
N VAL A 393 1.74 -6.03 9.46
CA VAL A 393 1.15 -6.29 8.14
C VAL A 393 0.18 -5.17 7.79
N ASP A 394 0.37 -4.53 6.62
CA ASP A 394 -0.56 -3.50 6.16
C ASP A 394 -1.88 -4.14 5.72
N ALA A 395 -2.95 -3.86 6.45
CA ALA A 395 -4.27 -4.41 6.18
C ALA A 395 -4.80 -4.06 4.78
N ARG A 396 -4.45 -2.88 4.24
CA ARG A 396 -4.87 -2.45 2.90
C ARG A 396 -4.37 -3.35 1.79
N LEU A 397 -3.21 -3.98 2.02
CA LEU A 397 -2.56 -4.82 1.01
C LEU A 397 -3.06 -6.27 1.03
N LEU A 398 -3.80 -6.70 2.08
CA LEU A 398 -4.32 -8.07 2.16
C LEU A 398 -5.25 -8.44 1.01
N ASP A 399 -5.94 -7.47 0.45
CA ASP A 399 -6.80 -7.63 -0.72
C ASP A 399 -6.09 -8.38 -1.86
N GLN A 400 -4.79 -8.12 -2.04
CA GLN A 400 -3.96 -8.77 -3.06
C GLN A 400 -3.77 -10.28 -2.84
N LEU A 401 -3.93 -10.76 -1.61
CA LEU A 401 -3.85 -12.20 -1.29
C LEU A 401 -5.18 -12.93 -1.54
N LEU A 402 -6.25 -12.19 -1.80
CA LEU A 402 -7.59 -12.70 -1.99
C LEU A 402 -7.96 -12.75 -3.48
N HIS A 403 -7.11 -12.19 -4.34
CA HIS A 403 -7.30 -12.17 -5.78
C HIS A 403 -6.78 -13.43 -6.46
N PRO A 404 -7.35 -13.80 -7.59
CA PRO A 404 -7.06 -15.05 -8.29
C PRO A 404 -5.58 -15.18 -8.71
N THR A 405 -5.05 -16.39 -8.59
CA THR A 405 -3.83 -16.85 -9.25
C THR A 405 -4.19 -17.60 -10.51
N LEU A 406 -3.24 -17.87 -11.42
CA LEU A 406 -3.51 -18.69 -12.60
C LEU A 406 -4.00 -20.06 -12.18
N ASP A 407 -5.03 -20.56 -12.87
CA ASP A 407 -5.47 -21.95 -12.75
C ASP A 407 -4.32 -22.87 -13.21
N PRO A 408 -3.83 -23.78 -12.34
CA PRO A 408 -2.75 -24.69 -12.69
C PRO A 408 -3.09 -25.60 -13.88
N ASP A 409 -4.38 -25.91 -14.06
CA ASP A 409 -4.88 -26.82 -15.09
C ASP A 409 -5.30 -26.10 -16.38
N ALA A 410 -5.28 -24.74 -16.38
CA ALA A 410 -5.63 -23.98 -17.59
C ALA A 410 -4.57 -24.14 -18.67
N PRO A 411 -4.98 -24.29 -19.95
CA PRO A 411 -4.04 -24.36 -21.06
C PRO A 411 -3.27 -23.03 -21.18
N LYS A 412 -1.94 -23.11 -21.23
CA LYS A 412 -1.04 -21.96 -21.28
C LYS A 412 -0.23 -21.96 -22.57
N ASN A 413 -0.24 -20.86 -23.29
CA ASN A 413 0.67 -20.65 -24.41
C ASN A 413 1.85 -19.79 -23.94
N VAL A 414 2.76 -20.39 -23.18
CA VAL A 414 3.94 -19.71 -22.65
C VAL A 414 4.85 -19.32 -23.81
N ILE A 415 5.15 -18.02 -23.91
CA ILE A 415 6.00 -17.47 -24.97
C ILE A 415 7.39 -17.10 -24.44
N ALA A 416 7.50 -16.72 -23.17
CA ALA A 416 8.76 -16.33 -22.55
C ALA A 416 8.73 -16.63 -21.05
N LYS A 417 9.91 -16.58 -20.43
CA LYS A 417 10.07 -16.69 -18.98
C LYS A 417 11.11 -15.71 -18.47
N GLY A 418 10.75 -14.95 -17.44
CA GLY A 418 11.61 -14.03 -16.71
C GLY A 418 11.74 -14.42 -15.25
N LEU A 419 12.26 -13.51 -14.43
CA LEU A 419 12.35 -13.66 -12.99
C LEU A 419 11.02 -13.28 -12.31
N PRO A 420 10.51 -14.08 -11.38
CA PRO A 420 9.27 -13.84 -10.65
C PRO A 420 9.45 -12.74 -9.59
N ALA A 421 9.31 -11.49 -9.99
CA ALA A 421 9.67 -10.35 -9.16
C ALA A 421 8.59 -9.95 -8.15
N SER A 422 7.33 -10.07 -8.52
CA SER A 422 6.19 -9.83 -7.63
C SER A 422 5.05 -10.78 -7.98
N PRO A 423 4.59 -11.64 -7.05
CA PRO A 423 3.62 -12.69 -7.34
C PRO A 423 2.23 -12.14 -7.69
N GLY A 424 1.42 -13.02 -8.28
CA GLY A 424 0.07 -12.74 -8.79
C GLY A 424 0.00 -13.00 -10.28
N ALA A 425 -1.22 -13.03 -10.81
CA ALA A 425 -1.47 -13.11 -12.24
C ALA A 425 -2.06 -11.78 -12.73
N ALA A 426 -1.56 -11.27 -13.83
CA ALA A 426 -2.08 -10.08 -14.47
C ALA A 426 -2.31 -10.33 -15.95
N CYS A 427 -3.52 -10.02 -16.41
CA CYS A 427 -3.94 -10.12 -17.81
C CYS A 427 -4.35 -8.74 -18.31
N GLY A 428 -3.92 -8.37 -19.50
CA GLY A 428 -4.29 -7.10 -20.10
C GLY A 428 -3.66 -6.87 -21.47
N ALA A 429 -4.09 -5.80 -22.12
CA ALA A 429 -3.55 -5.35 -23.38
C ALA A 429 -2.11 -4.81 -23.21
N VAL A 430 -1.22 -5.18 -24.10
CA VAL A 430 0.17 -4.72 -24.10
C VAL A 430 0.24 -3.23 -24.38
N VAL A 431 0.93 -2.48 -23.53
CA VAL A 431 1.29 -1.08 -23.72
C VAL A 431 2.78 -0.87 -23.50
N PHE A 432 3.39 0.05 -24.25
CA PHE A 432 4.83 0.25 -24.24
C PHE A 432 5.27 1.58 -23.59
N SER A 433 4.34 2.41 -23.19
CA SER A 433 4.65 3.65 -22.47
C SER A 433 3.81 3.80 -21.21
N ALA A 434 4.36 4.53 -20.24
CA ALA A 434 3.69 4.82 -18.97
C ALA A 434 2.45 5.70 -19.17
N ASP A 435 2.53 6.69 -20.07
CA ASP A 435 1.41 7.58 -20.40
C ASP A 435 0.25 6.82 -21.06
N GLU A 436 0.56 5.87 -21.97
CA GLU A 436 -0.46 5.01 -22.59
C GLU A 436 -1.12 4.11 -21.56
N ALA A 437 -0.35 3.55 -20.63
CA ALA A 437 -0.89 2.73 -19.55
C ALA A 437 -1.87 3.53 -18.68
N GLU A 438 -1.52 4.76 -18.32
CA GLU A 438 -2.39 5.63 -17.53
C GLU A 438 -3.65 6.02 -18.30
N ALA A 439 -3.53 6.38 -19.57
CA ALA A 439 -4.65 6.79 -20.41
C ALA A 439 -5.69 5.67 -20.59
N LYS A 440 -5.25 4.44 -20.88
CA LYS A 440 -6.12 3.27 -21.04
C LYS A 440 -6.74 2.82 -19.73
N ALA A 441 -6.00 2.86 -18.62
CA ALA A 441 -6.56 2.55 -17.30
C ALA A 441 -7.66 3.54 -16.89
N LYS A 442 -7.54 4.82 -17.23
CA LYS A 442 -8.61 5.82 -17.04
C LYS A 442 -9.86 5.50 -17.88
N ALA A 443 -9.68 4.83 -19.03
CA ALA A 443 -10.78 4.31 -19.84
C ALA A 443 -11.31 2.94 -19.38
N HIS A 444 -10.89 2.47 -18.18
CA HIS A 444 -11.23 1.16 -17.61
C HIS A 444 -10.74 -0.06 -18.41
N GLU A 445 -9.73 0.10 -19.28
CA GLU A 445 -9.06 -0.99 -19.97
C GLU A 445 -7.97 -1.61 -19.09
N LYS A 446 -7.92 -2.94 -19.03
CA LYS A 446 -6.84 -3.66 -18.36
C LYS A 446 -5.59 -3.68 -19.23
N VAL A 447 -4.46 -3.25 -18.70
CA VAL A 447 -3.21 -3.16 -19.46
C VAL A 447 -2.03 -3.81 -18.72
N VAL A 448 -1.08 -4.34 -19.48
CA VAL A 448 0.22 -4.80 -19.01
C VAL A 448 1.29 -3.87 -19.57
N LEU A 449 2.04 -3.20 -18.70
CA LEU A 449 3.12 -2.30 -19.10
C LEU A 449 4.37 -3.12 -19.45
N VAL A 450 4.83 -3.02 -20.70
CA VAL A 450 5.98 -3.76 -21.23
C VAL A 450 7.13 -2.80 -21.53
N ARG A 451 8.29 -2.99 -20.84
CA ARG A 451 9.45 -2.12 -20.99
C ARG A 451 10.72 -2.93 -21.21
N ILE A 452 11.75 -2.33 -21.81
CA ILE A 452 13.12 -2.92 -21.77
C ILE A 452 13.60 -2.94 -20.33
N GLU A 453 13.51 -1.82 -19.65
CA GLU A 453 13.71 -1.61 -18.21
C GLU A 453 12.84 -0.43 -17.77
N THR A 454 12.44 -0.37 -16.50
CA THR A 454 11.71 0.79 -15.99
C THR A 454 12.62 1.78 -15.34
N SER A 455 12.29 3.04 -15.52
CA SER A 455 12.92 4.18 -14.86
C SER A 455 12.00 4.82 -13.82
N PRO A 456 12.51 5.71 -12.96
CA PRO A 456 11.66 6.45 -12.03
C PRO A 456 10.55 7.28 -12.68
N GLU A 457 10.71 7.64 -13.93
CA GLU A 457 9.71 8.37 -14.72
C GLU A 457 8.49 7.51 -15.07
N ASP A 458 8.64 6.18 -15.10
CA ASP A 458 7.56 5.24 -15.46
C ASP A 458 6.57 4.97 -14.30
N ILE A 459 6.77 5.55 -13.12
CA ILE A 459 6.04 5.18 -11.89
C ILE A 459 4.51 5.34 -12.00
N HIS A 460 4.01 6.34 -12.71
CA HIS A 460 2.58 6.57 -12.91
C HIS A 460 1.94 5.47 -13.77
N GLY A 461 2.60 5.04 -14.85
CA GLY A 461 2.15 3.93 -15.68
C GLY A 461 2.25 2.58 -14.99
N MET A 462 3.28 2.36 -14.17
CA MET A 462 3.40 1.16 -13.32
C MET A 462 2.26 1.06 -12.30
N TYR A 463 1.82 2.20 -11.77
CA TYR A 463 0.68 2.23 -10.85
C TYR A 463 -0.65 1.93 -11.56
N ALA A 464 -0.83 2.44 -12.76
CA ALA A 464 -2.06 2.28 -13.55
C ALA A 464 -2.20 0.86 -14.14
N ALA A 465 -1.10 0.22 -14.56
CA ALA A 465 -1.12 -1.11 -15.16
C ALA A 465 -1.54 -2.22 -14.18
N GLU A 466 -2.16 -3.29 -14.69
CA GLU A 466 -2.43 -4.52 -13.92
C GLU A 466 -1.14 -5.28 -13.60
N GLY A 467 -0.16 -5.25 -14.50
CA GLY A 467 1.12 -5.91 -14.33
C GLY A 467 2.25 -5.25 -15.11
N ILE A 468 3.49 -5.57 -14.73
CA ILE A 468 4.72 -5.01 -15.29
C ILE A 468 5.60 -6.15 -15.82
N LEU A 469 6.05 -6.02 -17.07
CA LEU A 469 6.95 -6.95 -17.73
C LEU A 469 8.19 -6.21 -18.23
N THR A 470 9.39 -6.68 -17.86
CA THR A 470 10.62 -6.08 -18.36
C THR A 470 11.56 -7.11 -19.01
N ALA A 471 12.23 -6.68 -20.10
CA ALA A 471 13.25 -7.50 -20.77
C ALA A 471 14.54 -7.61 -19.96
N ARG A 472 14.90 -6.57 -19.19
CA ARG A 472 16.12 -6.48 -18.38
C ARG A 472 15.78 -6.28 -16.91
N GLY A 473 16.77 -6.47 -16.05
CA GLY A 473 16.70 -6.26 -14.61
C GLY A 473 16.62 -7.56 -13.81
N GLY A 474 17.16 -7.52 -12.60
CA GLY A 474 17.07 -8.60 -11.62
C GLY A 474 15.98 -8.37 -10.59
N MET A 475 15.90 -9.26 -9.59
CA MET A 475 14.95 -9.20 -8.48
C MET A 475 15.10 -7.94 -7.60
N THR A 476 16.17 -7.19 -7.79
CA THR A 476 16.49 -5.94 -7.07
C THR A 476 16.39 -4.70 -7.96
N SER A 477 16.01 -4.88 -9.23
CA SER A 477 15.83 -3.77 -10.19
C SER A 477 14.71 -2.81 -9.76
N HIS A 478 14.67 -1.64 -10.37
CA HIS A 478 13.64 -0.63 -10.12
C HIS A 478 12.23 -1.21 -10.32
N ALA A 479 11.99 -1.90 -11.45
CA ALA A 479 10.71 -2.57 -11.73
C ALA A 479 10.29 -3.51 -10.59
N ALA A 480 11.18 -4.40 -10.17
CA ALA A 480 10.90 -5.39 -9.13
C ALA A 480 10.60 -4.74 -7.76
N VAL A 481 11.39 -3.75 -7.37
CA VAL A 481 11.25 -3.11 -6.05
C VAL A 481 9.99 -2.26 -5.98
N VAL A 482 9.69 -1.52 -7.04
CA VAL A 482 8.52 -0.63 -7.11
C VAL A 482 7.23 -1.46 -7.24
N ALA A 483 7.19 -2.45 -8.14
CA ALA A 483 6.02 -3.32 -8.31
C ALA A 483 5.66 -4.05 -7.00
N ARG A 484 6.63 -4.61 -6.28
CA ARG A 484 6.41 -5.19 -4.95
C ARG A 484 5.85 -4.17 -3.96
N GLY A 485 6.36 -2.94 -4.00
CA GLY A 485 5.85 -1.87 -3.15
C GLY A 485 4.41 -1.47 -3.45
N MET A 486 3.97 -1.64 -4.70
CA MET A 486 2.62 -1.37 -5.19
C MET A 486 1.70 -2.60 -5.12
N GLY A 487 2.25 -3.81 -4.91
CA GLY A 487 1.53 -5.08 -4.96
C GLY A 487 1.04 -5.48 -6.35
N LYS A 488 1.69 -4.98 -7.38
CA LYS A 488 1.40 -5.34 -8.78
C LYS A 488 2.18 -6.57 -9.19
N CYS A 489 1.58 -7.43 -9.99
CA CYS A 489 2.24 -8.55 -10.65
C CYS A 489 3.43 -8.05 -11.46
N CYS A 490 4.61 -8.68 -11.31
CA CYS A 490 5.79 -8.24 -12.03
C CYS A 490 6.71 -9.41 -12.43
N VAL A 491 7.09 -9.41 -13.72
CA VAL A 491 8.10 -10.31 -14.29
C VAL A 491 9.22 -9.45 -14.83
N VAL A 492 10.47 -9.70 -14.42
CA VAL A 492 11.64 -8.92 -14.84
C VAL A 492 12.72 -9.81 -15.46
N GLY A 493 13.66 -9.18 -16.17
CA GLY A 493 14.82 -9.91 -16.71
C GLY A 493 14.47 -10.96 -17.75
N CYS A 494 13.39 -10.74 -18.50
CA CYS A 494 12.98 -11.64 -19.57
C CYS A 494 13.81 -11.37 -20.84
N GLY A 495 15.08 -11.78 -20.85
CA GLY A 495 16.07 -11.45 -21.88
C GLY A 495 15.75 -11.94 -23.30
N THR A 496 14.77 -12.82 -23.44
CA THR A 496 14.30 -13.28 -24.77
C THR A 496 13.38 -12.27 -25.46
N LEU A 497 12.89 -11.24 -24.75
CA LEU A 497 12.01 -10.21 -25.29
C LEU A 497 12.81 -9.19 -26.11
N GLN A 498 12.45 -9.05 -27.37
CA GLN A 498 12.95 -8.01 -28.26
C GLN A 498 11.87 -6.95 -28.45
N ILE A 499 11.99 -5.85 -27.71
CA ILE A 499 11.00 -4.76 -27.70
C ILE A 499 11.42 -3.66 -28.66
N SER A 500 10.49 -3.25 -29.53
CA SER A 500 10.65 -2.12 -30.43
C SER A 500 9.58 -1.07 -30.16
N TYR A 501 9.92 -0.03 -29.42
CA TYR A 501 9.00 1.09 -29.14
C TYR A 501 8.53 1.80 -30.41
N ALA A 502 9.44 1.98 -31.40
CA ALA A 502 9.12 2.65 -32.65
C ALA A 502 8.08 1.91 -33.50
N ARG A 503 7.97 0.59 -33.34
CA ARG A 503 7.00 -0.24 -34.06
C ARG A 503 5.82 -0.66 -33.20
N GLY A 504 5.85 -0.38 -31.91
CA GLY A 504 4.84 -0.84 -30.96
C GLY A 504 4.73 -2.37 -30.91
N GLU A 505 5.87 -3.08 -30.97
CA GLU A 505 5.89 -4.54 -31.03
C GLU A 505 6.92 -5.17 -30.09
N LEU A 506 6.60 -6.37 -29.66
CA LEU A 506 7.43 -7.25 -28.87
C LEU A 506 7.61 -8.57 -29.62
N ARG A 507 8.85 -9.06 -29.78
CA ARG A 507 9.17 -10.34 -30.41
C ARG A 507 9.80 -11.31 -29.42
N VAL A 508 9.40 -12.58 -29.55
CA VAL A 508 10.00 -13.71 -28.81
C VAL A 508 10.20 -14.85 -29.80
N GLY A 509 11.40 -15.03 -30.31
CA GLY A 509 11.66 -15.97 -31.41
C GLY A 509 10.86 -15.58 -32.66
N ASP A 510 10.00 -16.49 -33.09
CA ASP A 510 9.09 -16.30 -34.24
C ASP A 510 7.75 -15.67 -33.89
N LYS A 511 7.43 -15.55 -32.61
CA LYS A 511 6.17 -14.95 -32.13
C LYS A 511 6.25 -13.43 -32.09
N LEU A 512 5.18 -12.78 -32.55
CA LEU A 512 5.05 -11.33 -32.57
C LEU A 512 3.81 -10.92 -31.76
N VAL A 513 3.98 -10.00 -30.81
CA VAL A 513 2.92 -9.39 -29.99
C VAL A 513 2.94 -7.89 -30.27
N ARG A 514 1.81 -7.29 -30.57
CA ARG A 514 1.66 -5.86 -30.86
C ARG A 514 1.02 -5.11 -29.70
N ALA A 515 1.15 -3.79 -29.71
CA ALA A 515 0.36 -2.95 -28.82
C ALA A 515 -1.13 -3.26 -28.96
N GLY A 516 -1.81 -3.45 -27.82
CA GLY A 516 -3.21 -3.85 -27.76
C GLY A 516 -3.49 -5.36 -27.77
N ASP A 517 -2.53 -6.21 -28.14
CA ASP A 517 -2.68 -7.65 -27.99
C ASP A 517 -2.71 -8.03 -26.50
N VAL A 518 -3.51 -9.05 -26.16
CA VAL A 518 -3.66 -9.48 -24.77
C VAL A 518 -2.56 -10.47 -24.40
N ILE A 519 -1.91 -10.22 -23.28
CA ILE A 519 -1.00 -11.17 -22.63
C ILE A 519 -1.39 -11.36 -21.16
N THR A 520 -1.01 -12.52 -20.65
CA THR A 520 -1.07 -12.81 -19.20
C THR A 520 0.34 -13.03 -18.68
N ILE A 521 0.68 -12.41 -17.55
CA ILE A 521 1.93 -12.65 -16.86
C ILE A 521 1.69 -13.28 -15.50
N ASP A 522 2.50 -14.25 -15.13
CA ASP A 522 2.50 -14.86 -13.81
C ASP A 522 3.76 -14.46 -13.04
N GLY A 523 3.61 -13.53 -12.14
CA GLY A 523 4.69 -13.06 -11.27
C GLY A 523 5.13 -14.07 -10.21
N SER A 524 4.47 -15.22 -10.09
CA SER A 524 4.86 -16.29 -9.19
C SER A 524 5.80 -17.29 -9.86
N SER A 525 5.59 -17.60 -11.13
CA SER A 525 6.42 -18.52 -11.93
C SER A 525 7.40 -17.81 -12.86
N GLY A 526 7.18 -16.52 -13.15
CA GLY A 526 7.91 -15.74 -14.15
C GLY A 526 7.45 -15.97 -15.59
N GLU A 527 6.34 -16.68 -15.81
CA GLU A 527 5.83 -17.00 -17.14
C GLU A 527 5.16 -15.79 -17.81
N VAL A 528 5.40 -15.63 -19.10
CA VAL A 528 4.71 -14.72 -20.02
C VAL A 528 3.92 -15.54 -20.99
N ILE A 529 2.61 -15.34 -21.04
CA ILE A 529 1.64 -16.18 -21.71
C ILE A 529 0.87 -15.35 -22.72
N LEU A 530 0.71 -15.84 -23.94
CA LEU A 530 -0.07 -15.18 -24.99
C LEU A 530 -1.56 -15.46 -24.75
N GLY A 531 -2.36 -14.39 -24.72
CA GLY A 531 -3.79 -14.45 -24.48
C GLY A 531 -4.19 -14.41 -23.01
N GLU A 532 -5.48 -14.54 -22.75
CA GLU A 532 -6.08 -14.60 -21.43
C GLU A 532 -6.05 -16.05 -20.88
N VAL A 533 -5.70 -16.21 -19.60
CA VAL A 533 -5.67 -17.50 -18.92
C VAL A 533 -6.62 -17.47 -17.72
N ALA A 534 -7.34 -18.56 -17.50
CA ALA A 534 -8.21 -18.73 -16.34
C ALA A 534 -7.45 -18.62 -15.02
N THR A 535 -8.11 -18.07 -14.02
CA THR A 535 -7.55 -17.83 -12.69
C THR A 535 -8.31 -18.57 -11.60
N VAL A 536 -7.62 -18.93 -10.52
CA VAL A 536 -8.19 -19.60 -9.34
C VAL A 536 -8.04 -18.71 -8.12
N THR A 537 -9.09 -18.66 -7.30
CA THR A 537 -9.07 -17.90 -6.03
C THR A 537 -8.17 -18.61 -5.01
N PRO A 538 -7.24 -17.92 -4.33
CA PRO A 538 -6.36 -18.52 -3.36
C PRO A 538 -7.08 -18.97 -2.09
N GLU A 539 -6.73 -20.14 -1.55
CA GLU A 539 -7.20 -20.59 -0.25
C GLU A 539 -6.51 -19.85 0.91
N LEU A 540 -7.28 -19.50 1.94
CA LEU A 540 -6.81 -18.81 3.16
C LEU A 540 -6.16 -19.80 4.14
N SER A 541 -5.13 -20.52 3.72
CA SER A 541 -4.44 -21.55 4.50
C SER A 541 -3.04 -21.09 4.99
N GLY A 542 -2.42 -21.86 5.88
CA GLY A 542 -1.06 -21.62 6.36
C GLY A 542 -0.91 -20.37 7.22
N GLU A 543 0.16 -19.62 6.99
CA GLU A 543 0.54 -18.46 7.80
C GLU A 543 -0.51 -17.35 7.78
N PHE A 544 -1.25 -17.19 6.69
CA PHE A 544 -2.34 -16.24 6.62
C PHE A 544 -3.46 -16.61 7.60
N GLY A 545 -3.89 -17.86 7.60
CA GLY A 545 -4.90 -18.36 8.54
C GLY A 545 -4.47 -18.18 9.99
N GLU A 546 -3.19 -18.39 10.30
CA GLU A 546 -2.64 -18.22 11.65
C GLU A 546 -2.61 -16.72 12.06
N LEU A 547 -2.18 -15.83 11.17
CA LEU A 547 -2.21 -14.39 11.41
C LEU A 547 -3.65 -13.92 11.71
N MET A 548 -4.61 -14.38 10.91
CA MET A 548 -6.03 -14.04 11.08
C MET A 548 -6.60 -14.59 12.39
N LYS A 549 -6.18 -15.79 12.83
CA LYS A 549 -6.55 -16.34 14.14
C LYS A 549 -6.00 -15.50 15.30
N TRP A 550 -4.77 -14.99 15.16
CA TRP A 550 -4.22 -14.04 16.16
C TRP A 550 -4.99 -12.73 16.17
N ALA A 551 -5.31 -12.18 14.99
CA ALA A 551 -6.09 -10.97 14.85
C ALA A 551 -7.47 -11.11 15.51
N ASP A 552 -8.18 -12.22 15.28
CA ASP A 552 -9.47 -12.48 15.92
C ASP A 552 -9.40 -12.55 17.45
N GLY A 553 -8.31 -13.08 18.01
CA GLY A 553 -8.08 -13.09 19.46
C GLY A 553 -7.77 -11.72 20.07
N MET A 554 -7.45 -10.70 19.27
CA MET A 554 -7.05 -9.37 19.73
C MET A 554 -8.11 -8.30 19.49
N ARG A 555 -8.92 -8.44 18.44
CA ARG A 555 -9.95 -7.45 18.07
C ARG A 555 -11.12 -7.45 19.05
N ARG A 556 -11.76 -6.29 19.21
CA ARG A 556 -13.00 -6.09 19.93
C ARG A 556 -14.21 -6.04 18.99
N LEU A 557 -14.04 -5.32 17.88
CA LEU A 557 -15.09 -5.19 16.85
C LEU A 557 -15.41 -6.56 16.21
N GLU A 558 -16.70 -6.87 16.09
CA GLU A 558 -17.16 -7.91 15.19
C GLU A 558 -17.05 -7.44 13.73
N VAL A 559 -16.80 -8.39 12.84
CA VAL A 559 -16.76 -8.11 11.40
C VAL A 559 -17.86 -8.90 10.72
N HIS A 560 -18.83 -8.16 10.19
CA HIS A 560 -19.96 -8.67 9.42
C HIS A 560 -19.71 -8.44 7.92
N THR A 561 -20.56 -9.02 7.10
CA THR A 561 -20.51 -8.83 5.64
C THR A 561 -21.78 -8.17 5.10
N ASN A 562 -21.63 -7.52 3.94
CA ASN A 562 -22.74 -7.15 3.07
C ASN A 562 -22.90 -8.28 2.05
N ALA A 563 -24.00 -9.02 2.12
CA ALA A 563 -24.25 -10.16 1.24
C ALA A 563 -25.75 -10.29 0.96
N ASP A 564 -26.07 -10.41 -0.33
CA ASP A 564 -27.44 -10.39 -0.83
C ASP A 564 -27.88 -11.75 -1.42
N THR A 565 -26.90 -12.68 -1.58
CA THR A 565 -27.12 -14.05 -2.08
C THR A 565 -26.58 -15.10 -1.11
N PRO A 566 -27.12 -16.36 -1.16
CA PRO A 566 -26.56 -17.48 -0.38
C PRO A 566 -25.09 -17.77 -0.71
N HIS A 567 -24.67 -17.54 -1.95
CA HIS A 567 -23.27 -17.72 -2.38
C HIS A 567 -22.35 -16.72 -1.68
N ASP A 568 -22.66 -15.42 -1.74
CA ASP A 568 -21.88 -14.36 -1.09
C ASP A 568 -21.81 -14.55 0.42
N ALA A 569 -22.94 -14.96 1.03
CA ALA A 569 -23.00 -15.28 2.44
C ALA A 569 -22.03 -16.40 2.83
N LYS A 570 -21.95 -17.46 2.01
CA LYS A 570 -21.02 -18.57 2.22
C LYS A 570 -19.56 -18.14 2.05
N VAL A 571 -19.24 -17.42 0.98
CA VAL A 571 -17.90 -16.88 0.74
C VAL A 571 -17.45 -16.00 1.91
N ALA A 572 -18.29 -15.10 2.37
CA ALA A 572 -17.98 -14.24 3.50
C ALA A 572 -17.77 -15.02 4.81
N ARG A 573 -18.58 -16.07 5.04
CA ARG A 573 -18.42 -16.95 6.19
C ARG A 573 -17.09 -17.70 6.15
N ASP A 574 -16.68 -18.19 4.98
CA ASP A 574 -15.39 -18.85 4.78
C ASP A 574 -14.24 -17.85 5.03
N PHE A 575 -14.42 -16.58 4.72
CA PHE A 575 -13.50 -15.48 5.07
C PHE A 575 -13.57 -15.06 6.55
N GLY A 576 -14.45 -15.65 7.35
CA GLY A 576 -14.54 -15.44 8.80
C GLY A 576 -15.48 -14.32 9.22
N ALA A 577 -16.47 -13.95 8.41
CA ALA A 577 -17.55 -13.05 8.79
C ALA A 577 -18.38 -13.63 9.96
N GLN A 578 -18.78 -12.76 10.90
CA GLN A 578 -19.53 -13.12 12.10
C GLN A 578 -21.03 -12.79 12.01
N GLY A 579 -21.48 -12.41 10.84
CA GLY A 579 -22.85 -12.08 10.53
C GLY A 579 -23.00 -11.37 9.20
N ILE A 580 -24.23 -11.12 8.79
CA ILE A 580 -24.55 -10.17 7.73
C ILE A 580 -25.03 -8.88 8.40
N GLY A 581 -24.31 -7.78 8.12
CA GLY A 581 -24.70 -6.44 8.62
C GLY A 581 -25.57 -5.67 7.64
N LEU A 582 -25.62 -6.11 6.38
CA LEU A 582 -26.53 -5.59 5.38
C LEU A 582 -26.83 -6.66 4.31
N CYS A 583 -28.11 -7.02 4.22
CA CYS A 583 -28.67 -7.71 3.07
C CYS A 583 -29.65 -6.73 2.40
N ARG A 584 -29.40 -6.40 1.13
CA ARG A 584 -30.20 -5.48 0.33
C ARG A 584 -31.26 -6.26 -0.43
N THR A 585 -32.53 -6.04 -0.09
CA THR A 585 -33.64 -6.77 -0.71
C THR A 585 -33.91 -6.35 -2.15
N GLU A 586 -33.51 -5.14 -2.54
CA GLU A 586 -33.62 -4.63 -3.91
C GLU A 586 -32.80 -5.44 -4.94
N HIS A 587 -31.63 -5.93 -4.58
CA HIS A 587 -30.79 -6.69 -5.50
C HIS A 587 -31.47 -8.01 -5.92
N MET A 588 -32.33 -8.58 -5.05
CA MET A 588 -33.09 -9.78 -5.35
C MET A 588 -34.16 -9.54 -6.43
N PHE A 589 -34.53 -8.27 -6.66
CA PHE A 589 -35.60 -7.92 -7.60
C PHE A 589 -35.12 -7.76 -9.05
N PHE A 590 -33.84 -7.58 -9.29
CA PHE A 590 -33.31 -7.38 -10.64
C PHE A 590 -33.10 -8.68 -11.44
N GLU A 591 -33.35 -9.84 -10.84
CA GLU A 591 -33.31 -11.10 -11.60
C GLU A 591 -34.39 -11.14 -12.68
N GLU A 592 -34.05 -11.60 -13.87
CA GLU A 592 -34.90 -11.64 -15.08
C GLU A 592 -36.27 -12.31 -14.80
N ALA A 593 -36.27 -13.39 -14.04
CA ALA A 593 -37.50 -14.12 -13.67
C ALA A 593 -38.45 -13.34 -12.73
N ARG A 594 -37.98 -12.27 -12.11
CA ARG A 594 -38.67 -11.52 -11.03
C ARG A 594 -39.02 -10.11 -11.42
N ILE A 595 -38.24 -9.49 -12.28
CA ILE A 595 -38.36 -8.06 -12.60
C ILE A 595 -39.73 -7.69 -13.15
N LEU A 596 -40.37 -8.60 -13.91
CA LEU A 596 -41.71 -8.39 -14.43
C LEU A 596 -42.76 -8.28 -13.30
N ALA A 597 -42.71 -9.17 -12.31
CA ALA A 597 -43.62 -9.12 -11.16
C ALA A 597 -43.39 -7.87 -10.30
N VAL A 598 -42.12 -7.38 -10.20
CA VAL A 598 -41.80 -6.12 -9.55
C VAL A 598 -42.39 -4.93 -10.28
N ARG A 599 -42.31 -4.91 -11.62
CA ARG A 599 -42.90 -3.88 -12.48
C ARG A 599 -44.44 -3.89 -12.37
N GLU A 600 -45.09 -5.08 -12.37
CA GLU A 600 -46.49 -5.22 -12.11
C GLU A 600 -46.89 -4.62 -10.73
N MET A 601 -46.14 -4.90 -9.68
CA MET A 601 -46.32 -4.36 -8.35
C MET A 601 -46.27 -2.83 -8.31
N ILE A 602 -45.26 -2.23 -9.02
CA ILE A 602 -45.03 -0.78 -9.03
C ILE A 602 -46.12 -0.04 -9.80
N LEU A 603 -46.51 -0.59 -10.95
CA LEU A 603 -47.48 0.03 -11.86
C LEU A 603 -48.95 -0.36 -11.58
N ALA A 604 -49.20 -1.14 -10.54
CA ALA A 604 -50.54 -1.49 -10.09
C ALA A 604 -51.37 -0.23 -9.81
N THR A 605 -52.63 -0.25 -10.25
CA THR A 605 -53.57 0.87 -10.12
C THR A 605 -54.33 0.83 -8.78
N ASP A 606 -54.43 -0.34 -8.15
CA ASP A 606 -55.08 -0.54 -6.87
C ASP A 606 -54.38 -1.58 -5.99
N GLU A 607 -54.82 -1.68 -4.73
CA GLU A 607 -54.23 -2.61 -3.75
C GLU A 607 -54.45 -4.09 -4.13
N VAL A 608 -55.53 -4.44 -4.85
CA VAL A 608 -55.80 -5.82 -5.24
C VAL A 608 -54.83 -6.27 -6.32
N GLN A 609 -54.61 -5.42 -7.32
CA GLN A 609 -53.66 -5.68 -8.40
C GLN A 609 -52.23 -5.78 -7.83
N ARG A 610 -51.83 -4.86 -6.95
CA ARG A 610 -50.51 -4.90 -6.28
C ARG A 610 -50.40 -6.16 -5.41
N GLY A 611 -51.45 -6.56 -4.68
CA GLY A 611 -51.44 -7.79 -3.90
C GLY A 611 -51.15 -9.04 -4.71
N ARG A 612 -51.72 -9.15 -5.92
CA ARG A 612 -51.45 -10.28 -6.84
C ARG A 612 -49.99 -10.34 -7.26
N ALA A 613 -49.36 -9.20 -7.52
CA ALA A 613 -47.93 -9.13 -7.86
C ALA A 613 -47.03 -9.50 -6.66
N LEU A 614 -47.40 -9.02 -5.48
CA LEU A 614 -46.73 -9.37 -4.21
C LEU A 614 -46.81 -10.86 -3.89
N ASP A 615 -47.95 -11.51 -4.16
CA ASP A 615 -48.13 -12.96 -3.98
C ASP A 615 -47.22 -13.79 -4.91
N LYS A 616 -46.84 -13.26 -6.10
CA LYS A 616 -45.82 -13.87 -6.96
C LYS A 616 -44.41 -13.73 -6.40
N LEU A 617 -44.09 -12.58 -5.78
CA LEU A 617 -42.77 -12.26 -5.25
C LEU A 617 -42.46 -12.95 -3.91
N LEU A 618 -43.46 -13.15 -3.06
CA LEU A 618 -43.34 -13.73 -1.73
C LEU A 618 -42.57 -15.07 -1.70
N PRO A 619 -42.94 -16.11 -2.50
CA PRO A 619 -42.21 -17.39 -2.47
C PRO A 619 -40.76 -17.26 -2.96
N MET A 620 -40.49 -16.34 -3.88
CA MET A 620 -39.14 -16.11 -4.42
C MET A 620 -38.23 -15.54 -3.34
N GLN A 621 -38.59 -14.41 -2.72
CA GLN A 621 -37.79 -13.80 -1.64
C GLN A 621 -37.68 -14.73 -0.42
N ARG A 622 -38.74 -15.46 -0.06
CA ARG A 622 -38.65 -16.46 1.00
C ARG A 622 -37.57 -17.50 0.70
N GLY A 623 -37.49 -17.98 -0.54
CA GLY A 623 -36.45 -18.94 -0.97
C GLY A 623 -35.02 -18.39 -0.79
N ASP A 624 -34.79 -17.12 -1.14
CA ASP A 624 -33.49 -16.45 -0.95
C ASP A 624 -33.11 -16.38 0.52
N PHE A 625 -34.04 -15.93 1.38
CA PHE A 625 -33.80 -15.83 2.81
C PHE A 625 -33.55 -17.20 3.46
N VAL A 626 -34.22 -18.27 3.01
CA VAL A 626 -33.96 -19.65 3.45
C VAL A 626 -32.48 -19.99 3.15
N GLY A 627 -32.03 -19.75 1.93
CA GLY A 627 -30.63 -20.02 1.53
C GLY A 627 -29.62 -19.19 2.34
N ILE A 628 -29.89 -17.92 2.56
CA ILE A 628 -29.01 -17.04 3.36
C ILE A 628 -28.96 -17.49 4.82
N PHE A 629 -30.11 -17.80 5.47
CA PHE A 629 -30.12 -18.28 6.84
C PHE A 629 -29.42 -19.63 7.00
N GLN A 630 -29.53 -20.52 6.04
CA GLN A 630 -28.81 -21.80 6.01
C GLN A 630 -27.29 -21.57 5.90
N ALA A 631 -26.85 -20.66 4.98
CA ALA A 631 -25.46 -20.34 4.80
C ALA A 631 -24.83 -19.73 6.06
N MET A 632 -25.57 -18.87 6.77
CA MET A 632 -25.07 -18.13 7.94
C MET A 632 -25.19 -18.87 9.27
N GLU A 633 -25.99 -19.92 9.41
CA GLU A 633 -26.21 -20.70 10.64
C GLU A 633 -25.97 -19.91 11.94
N SER A 634 -26.76 -19.88 12.91
CA SER A 634 -26.57 -19.21 14.23
C SER A 634 -26.04 -17.76 14.23
N LEU A 635 -25.52 -17.25 13.13
CA LEU A 635 -24.99 -15.88 13.01
C LEU A 635 -26.12 -14.89 12.74
N PRO A 636 -25.99 -13.62 13.14
CA PRO A 636 -27.00 -12.59 12.87
C PRO A 636 -27.05 -12.26 11.37
N VAL A 637 -28.27 -12.05 10.87
CA VAL A 637 -28.52 -11.64 9.49
C VAL A 637 -29.43 -10.41 9.51
N THR A 638 -28.83 -9.25 9.21
CA THR A 638 -29.54 -7.98 9.15
C THR A 638 -30.04 -7.75 7.72
N ILE A 639 -31.37 -7.74 7.56
CA ILE A 639 -32.05 -7.57 6.27
C ILE A 639 -32.71 -6.20 6.24
N ARG A 640 -32.29 -5.38 5.28
CA ARG A 640 -32.86 -4.06 5.02
C ARG A 640 -34.14 -4.21 4.19
N LEU A 641 -35.25 -3.63 4.64
CA LEU A 641 -36.45 -3.53 3.84
C LEU A 641 -36.22 -2.63 2.62
N LEU A 642 -37.05 -2.77 1.60
CA LEU A 642 -36.92 -2.11 0.31
C LEU A 642 -36.62 -0.62 0.46
N ASP A 643 -35.52 -0.17 -0.13
CA ASP A 643 -35.01 1.21 0.01
C ASP A 643 -35.08 2.05 -1.25
N PRO A 644 -34.66 1.59 -2.47
CA PRO A 644 -34.59 2.48 -3.62
C PRO A 644 -35.95 2.99 -4.08
N PRO A 645 -36.01 4.12 -4.79
CA PRO A 645 -37.23 4.58 -5.44
C PRO A 645 -37.76 3.55 -6.45
N LEU A 646 -39.09 3.42 -6.53
CA LEU A 646 -39.72 2.38 -7.35
C LEU A 646 -39.43 2.54 -8.85
N HIS A 647 -39.19 3.75 -9.35
CA HIS A 647 -38.94 3.98 -10.78
C HIS A 647 -37.60 3.38 -11.27
N GLU A 648 -36.63 3.09 -10.38
CA GLU A 648 -35.36 2.44 -10.78
C GLU A 648 -35.57 1.01 -11.32
N PHE A 649 -36.70 0.37 -11.00
CA PHE A 649 -37.03 -0.96 -11.54
C PHE A 649 -37.82 -0.90 -12.83
N LEU A 650 -38.29 0.28 -13.25
CA LEU A 650 -39.15 0.44 -14.42
C LEU A 650 -38.33 0.43 -15.72
N PRO A 651 -38.92 -0.09 -16.82
CA PRO A 651 -38.23 -0.17 -18.09
C PRO A 651 -38.06 1.21 -18.72
N HIS A 652 -36.90 1.44 -19.29
CA HIS A 652 -36.56 2.65 -20.09
C HIS A 652 -36.72 2.41 -21.59
N GLU A 653 -36.71 1.14 -22.03
CA GLU A 653 -36.83 0.74 -23.44
C GLU A 653 -38.25 0.38 -23.79
N GLU A 654 -38.62 0.69 -25.02
CA GLU A 654 -39.98 0.47 -25.56
C GLU A 654 -40.46 -0.99 -25.44
N ALA A 655 -39.54 -1.94 -25.76
CA ALA A 655 -39.86 -3.36 -25.67
C ALA A 655 -40.27 -3.79 -24.22
N GLY A 656 -39.58 -3.28 -23.24
CA GLY A 656 -39.92 -3.56 -21.83
C GLY A 656 -41.25 -2.91 -21.39
N ILE A 657 -41.61 -1.75 -21.97
CA ILE A 657 -42.90 -1.09 -21.68
C ILE A 657 -44.06 -1.92 -22.26
N VAL A 658 -43.88 -2.44 -23.48
CA VAL A 658 -44.85 -3.32 -24.13
C VAL A 658 -45.03 -4.62 -23.33
N GLU A 659 -43.94 -5.26 -22.91
CA GLU A 659 -44.00 -6.48 -22.11
C GLU A 659 -44.79 -6.28 -20.81
N VAL A 660 -44.55 -5.18 -20.11
CA VAL A 660 -45.28 -4.85 -18.88
C VAL A 660 -46.77 -4.54 -19.15
N ALA A 661 -47.07 -3.85 -20.24
CA ALA A 661 -48.43 -3.54 -20.67
C ALA A 661 -49.23 -4.83 -20.93
N GLU A 662 -48.63 -5.77 -21.64
CA GLU A 662 -49.19 -7.09 -21.91
C GLU A 662 -49.47 -7.87 -20.62
N ALA A 663 -48.50 -7.88 -19.71
CA ALA A 663 -48.62 -8.57 -18.38
C ALA A 663 -49.72 -7.96 -17.49
N LEU A 664 -49.92 -6.65 -17.54
CA LEU A 664 -51.00 -5.95 -16.82
C LEU A 664 -52.34 -6.02 -17.51
N GLY A 665 -52.37 -6.32 -18.78
CA GLY A 665 -53.56 -6.24 -19.65
C GLY A 665 -54.03 -4.80 -19.91
N ASP A 666 -53.08 -3.85 -19.89
CA ASP A 666 -53.29 -2.41 -20.02
C ASP A 666 -52.77 -1.88 -21.38
N ASP A 667 -53.27 -0.69 -21.78
CA ASP A 667 -52.76 0.00 -22.94
C ASP A 667 -51.32 0.53 -22.74
N VAL A 668 -50.47 0.38 -23.73
CA VAL A 668 -49.06 0.79 -23.69
C VAL A 668 -48.89 2.28 -23.37
N ALA A 669 -49.77 3.14 -23.92
CA ALA A 669 -49.73 4.57 -23.64
C ALA A 669 -50.10 4.88 -22.19
N ALA A 670 -51.03 4.14 -21.59
CA ALA A 670 -51.40 4.29 -20.18
C ALA A 670 -50.25 3.84 -19.27
N VAL A 671 -49.56 2.74 -19.63
CA VAL A 671 -48.37 2.26 -18.87
C VAL A 671 -47.22 3.28 -18.93
N ARG A 672 -46.95 3.84 -20.13
CA ARG A 672 -45.95 4.88 -20.31
C ARG A 672 -46.25 6.11 -19.45
N ALA A 673 -47.46 6.61 -19.43
CA ALA A 673 -47.87 7.75 -18.61
C ALA A 673 -47.65 7.48 -17.11
N ARG A 674 -47.90 6.26 -16.64
CA ARG A 674 -47.64 5.85 -15.23
C ARG A 674 -46.16 5.77 -14.92
N ILE A 675 -45.33 5.34 -15.87
CA ILE A 675 -43.86 5.32 -15.73
C ILE A 675 -43.32 6.75 -15.59
N GLU A 676 -43.79 7.67 -16.43
CA GLU A 676 -43.45 9.09 -16.37
C GLU A 676 -43.88 9.74 -15.05
N GLU A 677 -45.12 9.43 -14.59
CA GLU A 677 -45.64 9.92 -13.29
C GLU A 677 -44.81 9.44 -12.10
N ARG A 678 -44.20 8.25 -12.17
CA ARG A 678 -43.36 7.66 -11.13
C ARG A 678 -41.90 8.14 -11.16
N SER A 679 -41.49 8.75 -12.25
CA SER A 679 -40.13 9.25 -12.40
C SER A 679 -39.85 10.40 -11.42
N GLU A 680 -38.74 10.33 -10.73
CA GLU A 680 -38.33 11.34 -9.74
C GLU A 680 -37.15 12.18 -10.23
N PHE A 681 -37.20 13.49 -9.99
CA PHE A 681 -36.11 14.41 -10.34
C PHE A 681 -34.88 14.23 -9.46
N ASN A 682 -35.07 13.79 -8.23
CA ASN A 682 -33.98 13.53 -7.29
C ASN A 682 -34.26 12.21 -6.53
N PRO A 683 -33.84 11.07 -7.09
CA PRO A 683 -34.07 9.74 -6.49
C PRO A 683 -33.56 9.61 -5.06
N MET A 684 -32.40 10.23 -4.75
CA MET A 684 -31.83 10.16 -3.41
C MET A 684 -32.72 10.71 -2.30
N LEU A 685 -33.40 11.80 -2.57
CA LEU A 685 -34.23 12.54 -1.59
C LEU A 685 -35.73 12.28 -1.80
N GLY A 686 -36.07 11.38 -2.68
CA GLY A 686 -37.42 11.14 -3.16
C GLY A 686 -38.28 10.16 -2.31
N HIS A 687 -39.18 9.47 -3.00
CA HIS A 687 -40.09 8.52 -2.42
C HIS A 687 -39.48 7.13 -2.29
N ARG A 688 -38.64 6.94 -1.32
CA ARG A 688 -37.86 5.71 -1.05
C ARG A 688 -37.90 5.34 0.45
N GLY A 689 -37.38 4.16 0.75
CA GLY A 689 -37.16 3.70 2.12
C GLY A 689 -38.40 3.67 3.00
N CYS A 690 -38.31 4.18 4.21
CA CYS A 690 -39.44 4.23 5.17
C CYS A 690 -40.65 4.96 4.60
N ARG A 691 -40.49 5.89 3.65
CA ARG A 691 -41.59 6.60 3.00
C ARG A 691 -42.46 5.66 2.17
N LEU A 692 -41.83 4.69 1.45
CA LEU A 692 -42.53 3.63 0.73
C LEU A 692 -43.29 2.73 1.69
N GLY A 693 -42.68 2.34 2.81
CA GLY A 693 -43.33 1.50 3.82
C GLY A 693 -44.53 2.17 4.48
N ILE A 694 -44.57 3.51 4.50
CA ILE A 694 -45.74 4.28 5.02
C ILE A 694 -46.84 4.40 3.97
N THR A 695 -46.52 4.65 2.72
CA THR A 695 -47.51 4.87 1.64
C THR A 695 -47.96 3.59 0.98
N PHE A 696 -47.11 2.58 0.90
CA PHE A 696 -47.39 1.23 0.37
C PHE A 696 -47.01 0.15 1.40
N PRO A 697 -47.76 0.07 2.53
CA PRO A 697 -47.43 -0.81 3.65
C PRO A 697 -47.46 -2.30 3.31
N ASP A 698 -48.20 -2.68 2.28
CA ASP A 698 -48.32 -4.04 1.77
C ASP A 698 -46.98 -4.60 1.22
N ILE A 699 -46.15 -3.77 0.65
CA ILE A 699 -44.77 -4.15 0.21
C ILE A 699 -43.94 -4.59 1.41
N TYR A 700 -43.88 -3.77 2.46
CA TYR A 700 -43.11 -4.09 3.66
C TYR A 700 -43.69 -5.30 4.41
N ARG A 701 -45.04 -5.46 4.46
CA ARG A 701 -45.69 -6.66 5.04
C ARG A 701 -45.26 -7.92 4.31
N MET A 702 -45.25 -7.91 2.96
CA MET A 702 -44.80 -9.05 2.17
C MET A 702 -43.37 -9.44 2.50
N GLN A 703 -42.45 -8.46 2.55
CA GLN A 703 -41.05 -8.72 2.88
C GLN A 703 -40.86 -9.26 4.29
N VAL A 704 -41.51 -8.66 5.30
CA VAL A 704 -41.48 -9.13 6.71
C VAL A 704 -42.02 -10.55 6.82
N ARG A 705 -43.09 -10.86 6.07
CA ARG A 705 -43.67 -12.20 6.00
C ARG A 705 -42.65 -13.18 5.40
N ALA A 706 -42.06 -12.86 4.26
CA ALA A 706 -41.04 -13.70 3.62
C ALA A 706 -39.83 -13.99 4.54
N ILE A 707 -39.30 -12.97 5.23
CA ILE A 707 -38.21 -13.10 6.19
C ILE A 707 -38.59 -14.00 7.35
N THR A 708 -39.76 -13.78 7.94
CA THR A 708 -40.19 -14.51 9.14
C THR A 708 -40.55 -15.95 8.82
N GLU A 709 -41.27 -16.22 7.72
CA GLU A 709 -41.58 -17.57 7.24
C GLU A 709 -40.26 -18.36 6.92
N ALA A 710 -39.32 -17.74 6.24
CA ALA A 710 -38.00 -18.35 5.97
C ALA A 710 -37.25 -18.69 7.27
N ALA A 711 -37.24 -17.78 8.23
CA ALA A 711 -36.61 -18.03 9.53
C ALA A 711 -37.29 -19.17 10.30
N CYS A 712 -38.61 -19.27 10.27
CA CYS A 712 -39.36 -20.39 10.87
C CYS A 712 -39.01 -21.73 10.16
N GLN A 713 -39.05 -21.74 8.84
CA GLN A 713 -38.74 -22.93 8.03
C GLN A 713 -37.32 -23.47 8.32
N VAL A 714 -36.34 -22.60 8.39
CA VAL A 714 -34.93 -22.98 8.69
C VAL A 714 -34.81 -23.42 10.16
N ALA A 715 -35.52 -22.77 11.10
CA ALA A 715 -35.51 -23.18 12.48
C ALA A 715 -36.18 -24.57 12.72
N GLU A 716 -37.21 -24.89 11.96
CA GLU A 716 -37.86 -26.23 11.97
C GLU A 716 -36.93 -27.34 11.48
N SER A 717 -35.96 -27.02 10.60
CA SER A 717 -34.90 -27.95 10.18
C SER A 717 -33.81 -28.17 11.25
N GLY A 718 -33.90 -27.51 12.41
CA GLY A 718 -32.97 -27.64 13.53
C GLY A 718 -31.79 -26.62 13.48
N VAL A 719 -31.76 -25.75 12.52
CA VAL A 719 -30.74 -24.71 12.42
C VAL A 719 -31.16 -23.49 13.24
N LYS A 720 -30.27 -22.98 14.09
CA LYS A 720 -30.55 -21.75 14.85
C LYS A 720 -30.41 -20.56 13.91
N VAL A 721 -31.42 -19.68 13.92
CA VAL A 721 -31.40 -18.43 13.11
C VAL A 721 -31.49 -17.19 14.00
N ARG A 722 -30.93 -16.09 13.53
CA ARG A 722 -30.94 -14.77 14.22
C ARG A 722 -31.29 -13.67 13.22
N PRO A 723 -32.55 -13.57 12.79
CA PRO A 723 -32.97 -12.54 11.83
C PRO A 723 -33.05 -11.17 12.52
N GLU A 724 -32.58 -10.17 11.80
CA GLU A 724 -32.62 -8.74 12.17
C GLU A 724 -33.23 -7.97 11.01
N ILE A 725 -34.33 -7.24 11.25
CA ILE A 725 -35.02 -6.41 10.24
C ILE A 725 -34.60 -4.96 10.44
N MET A 726 -34.15 -4.32 9.38
CA MET A 726 -33.63 -2.95 9.37
C MET A 726 -34.51 -2.03 8.52
N ILE A 727 -35.05 -0.97 9.13
CA ILE A 727 -35.87 0.03 8.47
C ILE A 727 -34.98 1.14 7.97
N PRO A 728 -34.93 1.38 6.61
CA PRO A 728 -34.04 2.37 6.00
C PRO A 728 -34.61 3.79 6.04
N LEU A 729 -33.75 4.79 5.85
CA LEU A 729 -34.03 6.20 5.55
C LEU A 729 -34.91 6.93 6.60
N VAL A 730 -34.91 6.46 7.86
CA VAL A 730 -35.67 7.07 8.92
C VAL A 730 -35.12 8.46 9.26
N SER A 731 -36.02 9.43 9.30
CA SER A 731 -35.71 10.83 9.65
C SER A 731 -36.49 11.38 10.82
N HIS A 732 -37.57 10.69 11.23
CA HIS A 732 -38.44 11.12 12.30
C HIS A 732 -38.92 9.92 13.16
N VAL A 733 -38.99 10.11 14.48
CA VAL A 733 -39.38 9.03 15.41
C VAL A 733 -40.72 8.39 15.08
N LYS A 734 -41.70 9.17 14.62
CA LYS A 734 -43.04 8.64 14.24
C LYS A 734 -43.04 7.72 13.02
N GLU A 735 -42.08 7.91 12.09
CA GLU A 735 -41.88 6.99 10.96
C GLU A 735 -41.48 5.62 11.50
N LEU A 736 -40.43 5.60 12.36
CA LEU A 736 -39.93 4.36 12.95
C LEU A 736 -40.99 3.68 13.82
N ALA A 737 -41.68 4.42 14.70
CA ALA A 737 -42.69 3.88 15.58
C ALA A 737 -43.83 3.21 14.79
N ARG A 738 -44.30 3.87 13.72
CA ARG A 738 -45.36 3.34 12.84
C ARG A 738 -44.94 2.08 12.10
N LEU A 739 -43.75 2.09 11.52
CA LEU A 739 -43.24 0.95 10.77
C LEU A 739 -42.82 -0.20 11.67
N ARG A 740 -42.25 0.07 12.86
CA ARG A 740 -42.01 -0.96 13.88
C ARG A 740 -43.31 -1.71 14.23
N LYS A 741 -44.37 -0.99 14.48
CA LYS A 741 -45.67 -1.58 14.77
C LYS A 741 -46.16 -2.48 13.62
N LEU A 742 -46.02 -2.02 12.37
CA LEU A 742 -46.34 -2.81 11.17
C LEU A 742 -45.54 -4.12 11.12
N VAL A 743 -44.25 -4.03 11.35
CA VAL A 743 -43.31 -5.18 11.35
C VAL A 743 -43.66 -6.16 12.47
N GLU A 744 -43.91 -5.67 13.71
CA GLU A 744 -44.28 -6.49 14.85
C GLU A 744 -45.63 -7.21 14.64
N ASP A 745 -46.61 -6.51 14.07
CA ASP A 745 -47.94 -7.08 13.78
C ASP A 745 -47.83 -8.21 12.72
N GLU A 746 -46.96 -8.04 11.70
CA GLU A 746 -46.82 -9.07 10.67
C GLU A 746 -46.01 -10.27 11.18
N ILE A 747 -44.92 -10.05 11.95
CA ILE A 747 -44.20 -11.13 12.63
C ILE A 747 -45.14 -11.95 13.51
N ALA A 748 -46.02 -11.29 14.29
CA ALA A 748 -46.96 -11.97 15.15
C ALA A 748 -47.94 -12.87 14.38
N LYS A 749 -48.41 -12.41 13.21
CA LYS A 749 -49.31 -13.24 12.33
C LYS A 749 -48.59 -14.50 11.83
N VAL A 750 -47.33 -14.37 11.38
CA VAL A 750 -46.55 -15.52 10.91
C VAL A 750 -46.28 -16.50 12.08
N LEU A 751 -45.84 -16.00 13.23
CA LEU A 751 -45.57 -16.85 14.39
C LEU A 751 -46.85 -17.57 14.93
N ALA A 752 -48.04 -16.98 14.75
CA ALA A 752 -49.30 -17.62 15.15
C ALA A 752 -49.60 -18.90 14.35
N VAL A 753 -49.14 -19.00 13.10
CA VAL A 753 -49.26 -20.21 12.28
C VAL A 753 -48.06 -21.18 12.40
N HIS A 754 -47.03 -20.77 13.16
CA HIS A 754 -45.85 -21.58 13.51
C HIS A 754 -45.70 -21.72 15.04
N PRO A 755 -46.66 -22.32 15.79
CA PRO A 755 -46.70 -22.27 17.25
C PRO A 755 -45.53 -22.94 17.96
N GLY A 756 -44.74 -23.76 17.26
CA GLY A 756 -43.52 -24.39 17.78
C GLY A 756 -42.24 -23.56 17.57
N SER A 757 -42.32 -22.48 16.82
CA SER A 757 -41.13 -21.67 16.47
C SER A 757 -40.63 -20.83 17.66
N LYS A 758 -39.34 -20.87 17.91
CA LYS A 758 -38.64 -20.03 18.90
C LYS A 758 -37.87 -18.87 18.27
N VAL A 759 -38.19 -18.54 17.03
CA VAL A 759 -37.56 -17.44 16.29
C VAL A 759 -37.83 -16.12 17.00
N LYS A 760 -36.79 -15.34 17.19
CA LYS A 760 -36.89 -13.96 17.70
C LYS A 760 -36.29 -13.05 16.65
N VAL A 761 -37.05 -12.06 16.21
CA VAL A 761 -36.63 -11.07 15.21
C VAL A 761 -36.28 -9.77 15.94
N ALA A 762 -35.08 -9.25 15.75
CA ALA A 762 -34.73 -7.91 16.22
C ALA A 762 -35.14 -6.87 15.16
N ILE A 763 -35.60 -5.71 15.59
CA ILE A 763 -36.07 -4.63 14.72
C ILE A 763 -35.25 -3.40 14.99
N GLY A 764 -34.47 -2.95 14.01
CA GLY A 764 -33.63 -1.78 14.10
C GLY A 764 -33.81 -0.80 12.94
N THR A 765 -32.96 0.19 12.91
CA THR A 765 -33.02 1.21 11.84
C THR A 765 -31.64 1.55 11.33
N MET A 766 -31.60 1.98 10.06
CA MET A 766 -30.41 2.59 9.48
C MET A 766 -30.35 4.07 9.88
N ILE A 767 -29.19 4.49 10.38
CA ILE A 767 -28.88 5.90 10.66
C ILE A 767 -28.04 6.43 9.51
N GLU A 768 -28.73 7.02 8.55
CA GLU A 768 -28.10 7.47 7.30
C GLU A 768 -28.51 8.89 6.89
N VAL A 769 -29.56 9.41 7.49
CA VAL A 769 -29.94 10.81 7.38
C VAL A 769 -29.26 11.58 8.52
N PRO A 770 -28.58 12.71 8.25
CA PRO A 770 -27.93 13.50 9.31
C PRO A 770 -28.86 13.86 10.47
N ARG A 771 -30.14 14.13 10.19
CA ARG A 771 -31.18 14.40 11.20
C ARG A 771 -31.40 13.20 12.13
N ALA A 772 -31.35 11.97 11.62
CA ALA A 772 -31.50 10.76 12.43
C ALA A 772 -30.40 10.64 13.50
N ALA A 773 -29.17 10.97 13.17
CA ALA A 773 -28.06 11.01 14.14
C ALA A 773 -28.32 12.02 15.28
N LEU A 774 -28.92 13.18 14.95
CA LEU A 774 -29.26 14.24 15.90
C LEU A 774 -30.42 13.91 16.83
N ILE A 775 -31.30 12.99 16.47
CA ILE A 775 -32.45 12.52 17.30
C ILE A 775 -32.33 11.04 17.70
N ALA A 776 -31.11 10.54 17.73
CA ALA A 776 -30.86 9.11 17.97
C ALA A 776 -31.34 8.60 19.34
N ASP A 777 -31.45 9.49 20.35
CA ASP A 777 -32.05 9.19 21.63
C ASP A 777 -33.55 8.86 21.53
N GLU A 778 -34.32 9.61 20.72
CA GLU A 778 -35.74 9.34 20.46
C GLU A 778 -35.89 8.05 19.62
N LEU A 779 -35.05 7.85 18.61
CA LEU A 779 -35.09 6.66 17.75
C LEU A 779 -34.77 5.37 18.54
N ALA A 780 -33.85 5.46 19.51
CA ALA A 780 -33.47 4.31 20.35
C ALA A 780 -34.58 3.76 21.21
N GLU A 781 -35.66 4.50 21.43
CA GLU A 781 -36.86 3.99 22.10
C GLU A 781 -37.57 2.89 21.28
N TYR A 782 -37.45 3.00 19.96
CA TYR A 782 -38.13 2.15 18.96
C TYR A 782 -37.19 1.26 18.15
N ALA A 783 -35.88 1.17 18.48
CA ALA A 783 -34.92 0.34 17.76
C ALA A 783 -34.14 -0.59 18.70
N ASP A 784 -33.97 -1.85 18.33
CA ASP A 784 -33.14 -2.81 19.06
C ASP A 784 -31.67 -2.68 18.70
N PHE A 785 -31.35 -2.15 17.52
CA PHE A 785 -30.03 -1.86 17.04
C PHE A 785 -30.01 -0.68 16.06
N PHE A 786 -28.83 -0.08 15.90
CA PHE A 786 -28.54 0.90 14.86
C PHE A 786 -27.47 0.38 13.91
N SER A 787 -27.61 0.70 12.62
CA SER A 787 -26.57 0.54 11.61
C SER A 787 -26.39 1.85 10.87
N PHE A 788 -25.16 2.40 10.88
CA PHE A 788 -24.87 3.62 10.13
C PHE A 788 -24.73 3.33 8.65
N GLY A 789 -25.61 3.89 7.81
CA GLY A 789 -25.54 3.90 6.36
C GLY A 789 -24.67 5.06 5.89
N THR A 790 -23.35 4.90 5.97
CA THR A 790 -22.41 6.01 5.77
C THR A 790 -22.32 6.51 4.34
N ASN A 791 -22.73 5.74 3.34
CA ASN A 791 -22.80 6.21 1.95
C ASN A 791 -23.81 7.36 1.83
N ASP A 792 -25.06 7.14 2.21
CA ASP A 792 -26.12 8.15 2.17
C ASP A 792 -25.86 9.30 3.14
N MET A 793 -25.32 9.01 4.34
CA MET A 793 -24.94 10.04 5.29
C MET A 793 -23.86 10.97 4.71
N THR A 794 -22.88 10.43 4.00
CA THR A 794 -21.82 11.22 3.34
C THR A 794 -22.42 12.07 2.24
N GLN A 795 -23.24 11.50 1.36
CA GLN A 795 -23.89 12.22 0.28
C GLN A 795 -24.72 13.40 0.81
N MET A 796 -25.54 13.15 1.82
CA MET A 796 -26.44 14.18 2.38
C MET A 796 -25.70 15.25 3.18
N ALA A 797 -24.65 14.89 3.91
CA ALA A 797 -23.90 15.83 4.74
C ALA A 797 -22.95 16.71 3.93
N TYR A 798 -22.34 16.17 2.88
CA TYR A 798 -21.52 16.93 1.92
C TYR A 798 -22.35 17.62 0.82
N ALA A 799 -23.64 17.24 0.65
CA ALA A 799 -24.45 17.59 -0.51
C ALA A 799 -23.79 17.19 -1.85
N LEU A 800 -23.19 16.01 -1.89
CA LEU A 800 -22.51 15.44 -3.05
C LEU A 800 -23.28 14.20 -3.54
N SER A 801 -23.49 14.11 -4.85
CA SER A 801 -23.92 12.85 -5.48
C SER A 801 -22.70 11.97 -5.70
N ARG A 802 -22.74 10.73 -5.24
CA ARG A 802 -21.66 9.75 -5.44
C ARG A 802 -21.41 9.52 -6.93
N ASP A 803 -22.47 9.46 -7.73
CA ASP A 803 -22.41 9.16 -9.16
C ASP A 803 -21.81 10.32 -9.96
N ASP A 804 -22.03 11.57 -9.50
CA ASP A 804 -21.52 12.78 -10.15
C ASP A 804 -20.16 13.24 -9.60
N ALA A 805 -19.78 12.82 -8.40
CA ALA A 805 -18.57 13.29 -7.72
C ALA A 805 -17.28 12.98 -8.49
N GLY A 806 -17.26 11.91 -9.29
CA GLY A 806 -16.12 11.54 -10.14
C GLY A 806 -15.65 12.63 -11.10
N LYS A 807 -16.49 13.64 -11.39
CA LYS A 807 -16.17 14.75 -12.30
C LYS A 807 -15.28 15.82 -11.67
N PHE A 808 -15.29 15.97 -10.35
CA PHE A 808 -14.57 17.07 -9.66
C PHE A 808 -13.81 16.61 -8.40
N LEU A 809 -14.14 15.45 -7.83
CA LEU A 809 -13.48 14.92 -6.64
C LEU A 809 -11.97 14.69 -6.82
N PRO A 810 -11.48 14.24 -8.00
CA PRO A 810 -10.05 14.16 -8.26
C PRO A 810 -9.31 15.49 -8.07
N ASP A 811 -9.91 16.61 -8.53
CA ASP A 811 -9.33 17.95 -8.38
C ASP A 811 -9.25 18.38 -6.91
N TYR A 812 -10.24 17.98 -6.08
CA TYR A 812 -10.26 18.26 -4.64
C TYR A 812 -9.15 17.49 -3.90
N LEU A 813 -8.91 16.26 -4.30
CA LEU A 813 -7.81 15.43 -3.74
C LEU A 813 -6.45 15.96 -4.21
N GLU A 814 -6.31 16.31 -5.48
CA GLU A 814 -5.05 16.81 -6.05
C GLU A 814 -4.67 18.19 -5.48
N SER A 815 -5.66 19.06 -5.28
CA SER A 815 -5.45 20.38 -4.66
C SER A 815 -5.28 20.33 -3.14
N GLY A 816 -5.50 19.15 -2.51
CA GLY A 816 -5.39 18.97 -1.07
C GLY A 816 -6.54 19.61 -0.27
N ILE A 817 -7.70 19.86 -0.88
CA ILE A 817 -8.92 20.28 -0.20
C ILE A 817 -9.45 19.12 0.65
N LEU A 818 -9.38 17.91 0.13
CA LEU A 818 -9.65 16.66 0.85
C LEU A 818 -8.37 15.82 0.93
N GLU A 819 -8.11 15.20 2.08
CA GLU A 819 -6.98 14.29 2.25
C GLU A 819 -7.26 12.91 1.65
N ASP A 820 -8.50 12.42 1.80
CA ASP A 820 -8.98 11.15 1.30
C ASP A 820 -10.34 11.35 0.62
N ASP A 821 -10.70 10.44 -0.27
CA ASP A 821 -12.04 10.38 -0.84
C ASP A 821 -13.05 10.06 0.28
N PRO A 822 -14.05 10.95 0.52
CA PRO A 822 -15.02 10.78 1.61
C PRO A 822 -15.98 9.59 1.40
N PHE A 823 -16.01 8.99 0.21
CA PHE A 823 -16.75 7.76 -0.07
C PHE A 823 -15.92 6.48 0.16
N VAL A 824 -14.60 6.62 0.30
CA VAL A 824 -13.68 5.52 0.62
C VAL A 824 -13.33 5.48 2.10
N SER A 825 -12.92 6.62 2.67
CA SER A 825 -12.56 6.75 4.09
C SER A 825 -13.48 7.75 4.80
N ILE A 826 -13.95 7.39 5.99
CA ILE A 826 -14.83 8.26 6.79
C ILE A 826 -14.14 9.61 7.05
N ASP A 827 -14.81 10.68 6.63
CA ASP A 827 -14.49 12.03 7.09
C ASP A 827 -14.70 12.14 8.60
N ARG A 828 -13.61 12.20 9.35
CA ARG A 828 -13.64 12.18 10.82
C ARG A 828 -14.19 13.47 11.43
N ASP A 829 -14.06 14.57 10.71
CA ASP A 829 -14.39 15.91 11.19
C ASP A 829 -15.86 16.29 10.97
N GLY A 830 -16.51 15.78 9.94
CA GLY A 830 -17.95 15.95 9.65
C GLY A 830 -18.74 14.70 9.97
N ILE A 831 -18.66 13.69 9.11
CA ILE A 831 -19.42 12.43 9.24
C ILE A 831 -19.10 11.72 10.55
N GLY A 832 -17.82 11.71 10.93
CA GLY A 832 -17.38 11.11 12.19
C GLY A 832 -18.00 11.75 13.43
N GLN A 833 -18.28 13.06 13.41
CA GLN A 833 -19.01 13.72 14.50
C GLN A 833 -20.48 13.27 14.54
N LEU A 834 -21.15 13.16 13.40
CA LEU A 834 -22.53 12.65 13.35
C LEU A 834 -22.63 11.22 13.90
N ILE A 835 -21.67 10.35 13.56
CA ILE A 835 -21.60 8.99 14.10
C ILE A 835 -21.42 9.04 15.63
N ARG A 836 -20.50 9.85 16.17
CA ARG A 836 -20.30 10.00 17.63
C ARG A 836 -21.57 10.45 18.34
N ILE A 837 -22.23 11.49 17.81
CA ILE A 837 -23.48 12.01 18.35
C ILE A 837 -24.57 10.92 18.38
N GLY A 838 -24.72 10.20 17.27
CA GLY A 838 -25.71 9.11 17.15
C GLY A 838 -25.47 7.98 18.16
N VAL A 839 -24.22 7.55 18.32
CA VAL A 839 -23.82 6.52 19.29
C VAL A 839 -24.06 6.99 20.72
N GLU A 840 -23.60 8.19 21.08
CA GLU A 840 -23.73 8.74 22.42
C GLU A 840 -25.19 8.93 22.84
N ARG A 841 -26.00 9.50 21.93
CA ARG A 841 -27.42 9.72 22.19
C ARG A 841 -28.21 8.42 22.25
N GLY A 842 -27.99 7.52 21.28
CA GLY A 842 -28.66 6.23 21.26
C GLY A 842 -28.37 5.40 22.52
N ARG A 843 -27.15 5.32 22.96
CA ARG A 843 -26.76 4.61 24.18
C ARG A 843 -27.14 5.31 25.46
N LYS A 844 -27.43 6.60 25.45
CA LYS A 844 -28.00 7.29 26.58
C LYS A 844 -29.41 6.78 26.90
N THR A 845 -30.22 6.51 25.88
CA THR A 845 -31.58 5.95 26.02
C THR A 845 -31.53 4.43 26.26
N ARG A 846 -30.71 3.72 25.46
CA ARG A 846 -30.55 2.27 25.54
C ARG A 846 -29.06 1.91 25.72
N PRO A 847 -28.58 1.72 26.96
CA PRO A 847 -27.13 1.53 27.24
C PRO A 847 -26.48 0.35 26.51
N ASN A 848 -27.25 -0.71 26.22
CA ASN A 848 -26.79 -1.91 25.49
C ASN A 848 -27.20 -1.90 24.01
N LEU A 849 -27.49 -0.75 23.45
CA LEU A 849 -27.83 -0.62 22.03
C LEU A 849 -26.69 -1.16 21.17
N LYS A 850 -26.95 -2.19 20.37
CA LYS A 850 -26.05 -2.72 19.36
C LYS A 850 -25.91 -1.69 18.24
N VAL A 851 -24.69 -1.29 17.93
CA VAL A 851 -24.43 -0.25 16.92
C VAL A 851 -23.32 -0.71 15.98
N GLY A 852 -23.59 -0.63 14.69
CA GLY A 852 -22.61 -0.94 13.66
C GLY A 852 -22.65 0.02 12.47
N ILE A 853 -21.89 -0.33 11.46
CA ILE A 853 -21.79 0.38 10.19
C ILE A 853 -21.92 -0.61 9.04
N CYS A 854 -22.59 -0.23 7.96
CA CYS A 854 -22.78 -1.09 6.79
C CYS A 854 -22.48 -0.41 5.44
N GLY A 855 -22.01 0.85 5.44
CA GLY A 855 -21.53 1.50 4.23
C GLY A 855 -20.18 0.95 3.74
N GLU A 856 -19.73 1.38 2.58
CA GLU A 856 -18.45 0.96 1.96
C GLU A 856 -17.24 1.16 2.89
N HIS A 857 -17.31 2.13 3.77
CA HIS A 857 -16.31 2.44 4.80
C HIS A 857 -16.03 1.29 5.76
N GLY A 858 -16.95 0.33 5.92
CA GLY A 858 -16.76 -0.85 6.77
C GLY A 858 -15.59 -1.74 6.35
N GLY A 859 -15.13 -1.63 5.09
CA GLY A 859 -13.98 -2.33 4.54
C GLY A 859 -12.67 -1.51 4.52
N ASP A 860 -12.71 -0.21 4.84
CA ASP A 860 -11.52 0.66 4.88
C ASP A 860 -10.83 0.61 6.24
N PRO A 861 -9.52 0.29 6.31
CA PRO A 861 -8.79 0.20 7.56
C PRO A 861 -8.80 1.47 8.42
N LYS A 862 -8.74 2.67 7.82
CA LYS A 862 -8.81 3.94 8.56
C LYS A 862 -10.17 4.12 9.22
N SER A 863 -11.23 3.78 8.51
CA SER A 863 -12.62 3.84 8.98
C SER A 863 -12.91 2.79 10.04
N VAL A 864 -12.41 1.55 9.88
CA VAL A 864 -12.51 0.50 10.89
C VAL A 864 -11.83 0.92 12.20
N MET A 865 -10.64 1.53 12.14
CA MET A 865 -9.96 2.05 13.32
C MET A 865 -10.77 3.17 14.00
N PHE A 866 -11.44 4.03 13.22
CA PHE A 866 -12.33 5.06 13.74
C PHE A 866 -13.56 4.43 14.43
N CYS A 867 -14.17 3.41 13.84
CA CYS A 867 -15.31 2.69 14.42
C CYS A 867 -14.96 2.04 15.76
N ASP A 868 -13.75 1.47 15.89
CA ASP A 868 -13.27 0.96 17.20
C ASP A 868 -13.07 2.08 18.22
N GLU A 869 -12.53 3.22 17.81
CA GLU A 869 -12.33 4.39 18.67
C GLU A 869 -13.64 4.95 19.22
N VAL A 870 -14.68 5.03 18.39
CA VAL A 870 -16.02 5.50 18.78
C VAL A 870 -16.77 4.46 19.62
N GLY A 871 -16.33 3.20 19.56
CA GLY A 871 -16.91 2.13 20.36
C GLY A 871 -18.09 1.43 19.69
N LEU A 872 -18.15 1.35 18.36
CA LEU A 872 -19.14 0.53 17.66
C LEU A 872 -18.97 -0.96 18.04
N ASP A 873 -20.01 -1.76 17.83
CA ASP A 873 -19.96 -3.19 18.11
C ASP A 873 -19.50 -4.00 16.91
N TYR A 874 -19.87 -3.58 15.70
CA TYR A 874 -19.46 -4.25 14.46
C TYR A 874 -19.23 -3.28 13.30
N VAL A 875 -18.47 -3.76 12.32
CA VAL A 875 -18.35 -3.18 10.97
C VAL A 875 -18.82 -4.21 9.95
N SER A 876 -19.44 -3.78 8.85
CA SER A 876 -19.90 -4.64 7.78
C SER A 876 -19.35 -4.18 6.44
N CYS A 877 -18.83 -5.11 5.63
CA CYS A 877 -18.18 -4.83 4.37
C CYS A 877 -18.44 -5.94 3.34
N SER A 878 -18.05 -5.73 2.09
CA SER A 878 -18.15 -6.78 1.07
C SER A 878 -17.35 -8.04 1.46
N PRO A 879 -17.71 -9.24 0.97
CA PRO A 879 -17.08 -10.51 1.37
C PRO A 879 -15.55 -10.50 1.30
N PHE A 880 -14.97 -9.99 0.22
CA PHE A 880 -13.52 -9.94 0.02
C PHE A 880 -12.80 -8.94 0.95
N ARG A 881 -13.52 -7.98 1.54
CA ARG A 881 -12.98 -7.04 2.52
C ARG A 881 -12.99 -7.56 3.96
N VAL A 882 -13.66 -8.68 4.23
CA VAL A 882 -13.75 -9.25 5.58
C VAL A 882 -12.36 -9.51 6.22
N PRO A 883 -11.37 -10.13 5.54
CA PRO A 883 -10.04 -10.30 6.12
C PRO A 883 -9.33 -8.98 6.41
N VAL A 884 -9.48 -7.98 5.54
CA VAL A 884 -8.92 -6.63 5.71
C VAL A 884 -9.49 -5.98 6.98
N ALA A 885 -10.81 -6.00 7.14
CA ALA A 885 -11.50 -5.44 8.31
C ALA A 885 -11.13 -6.16 9.61
N ARG A 886 -10.99 -7.49 9.59
CA ARG A 886 -10.56 -8.31 10.75
C ARG A 886 -9.16 -7.89 11.23
N LEU A 887 -8.20 -7.74 10.31
CA LEU A 887 -6.85 -7.30 10.65
C LEU A 887 -6.84 -5.86 11.15
N ALA A 888 -7.55 -4.95 10.48
CA ALA A 888 -7.65 -3.53 10.88
C ALA A 888 -8.28 -3.38 12.27
N ALA A 889 -9.32 -4.15 12.58
CA ALA A 889 -9.94 -4.16 13.91
C ALA A 889 -8.98 -4.62 15.02
N ALA A 890 -8.15 -5.64 14.73
CA ALA A 890 -7.12 -6.10 15.66
C ALA A 890 -6.03 -5.02 15.87
N GLN A 891 -5.60 -4.37 14.81
CA GLN A 891 -4.63 -3.28 14.88
C GLN A 891 -5.16 -2.09 15.67
N ALA A 892 -6.45 -1.75 15.52
CA ALA A 892 -7.11 -0.73 16.32
C ALA A 892 -7.07 -1.06 17.83
N ALA A 893 -7.43 -2.29 18.18
CA ALA A 893 -7.40 -2.76 19.57
C ALA A 893 -5.98 -2.73 20.19
N ILE A 894 -4.96 -3.16 19.41
CA ILE A 894 -3.55 -3.09 19.83
C ILE A 894 -3.13 -1.64 20.08
N GLN A 895 -3.45 -0.72 19.18
CA GLN A 895 -3.14 0.71 19.34
C GLN A 895 -3.83 1.32 20.54
N ALA A 896 -5.10 0.98 20.79
CA ALA A 896 -5.85 1.43 21.96
C ALA A 896 -5.20 0.96 23.27
N GLN A 897 -4.74 -0.28 23.35
CA GLN A 897 -4.02 -0.81 24.51
C GLN A 897 -2.66 -0.10 24.73
N GLN A 898 -1.93 0.17 23.66
CA GLN A 898 -0.66 0.90 23.73
C GLN A 898 -0.85 2.33 24.23
N ARG A 899 -1.89 3.05 23.75
CA ARG A 899 -2.24 4.40 24.25
C ARG A 899 -2.59 4.38 25.74
N LYS A 900 -3.41 3.44 26.20
CA LYS A 900 -3.76 3.28 27.63
C LYS A 900 -2.53 2.98 28.48
N SER A 901 -1.62 2.13 28.02
CA SER A 901 -0.38 1.82 28.74
C SER A 901 0.60 2.99 28.79
N ALA A 902 0.66 3.81 27.72
CA ALA A 902 1.49 5.00 27.67
C ALA A 902 1.00 6.10 28.65
N THR A 903 -0.31 6.29 28.77
CA THR A 903 -0.92 7.24 29.72
C THR A 903 -0.81 6.78 31.18
N ALA A 904 -0.88 5.48 31.45
CA ALA A 904 -0.77 4.91 32.81
C ALA A 904 0.67 4.97 33.36
N ARG A 905 1.71 4.93 32.52
CA ARG A 905 3.12 5.01 32.96
C ARG A 905 3.47 6.30 33.71
N PRO A 906 3.08 7.52 33.31
CA PRO A 906 3.34 8.74 34.10
C PRO A 906 2.60 8.77 35.42
N ALA A 907 1.35 8.26 35.47
CA ALA A 907 0.56 8.22 36.69
C ALA A 907 1.18 7.27 37.75
N ARG A 908 1.62 6.06 37.34
CA ARG A 908 2.34 5.12 38.23
C ARG A 908 3.69 5.66 38.70
N LYS A 909 4.45 6.41 37.87
CA LYS A 909 5.68 7.09 38.31
C LYS A 909 5.40 8.19 39.31
N ARG A 910 4.33 8.99 39.14
CA ARG A 910 3.91 10.02 40.07
C ARG A 910 3.45 9.41 41.42
N ALA A 911 2.66 8.34 41.35
CA ALA A 911 2.23 7.61 42.57
C ALA A 911 3.40 6.99 43.32
N ARG A 912 4.37 6.33 42.65
CA ARG A 912 5.59 5.80 43.30
C ARG A 912 6.45 6.91 43.91
N ALA A 913 6.61 8.05 43.23
CA ALA A 913 7.35 9.20 43.74
C ALA A 913 6.66 9.84 44.96
N ALA A 914 5.32 9.87 44.99
CA ALA A 914 4.53 10.34 46.12
C ALA A 914 4.67 9.41 47.34
N VAL A 915 4.60 8.07 47.12
CA VAL A 915 4.81 7.07 48.18
C VAL A 915 6.24 7.14 48.73
N GLN A 916 7.26 7.32 47.89
CA GLN A 916 8.65 7.50 48.34
C GLN A 916 8.84 8.79 49.12
N ARG A 917 8.19 9.89 48.73
CA ARG A 917 8.22 11.15 49.50
C ARG A 917 7.50 11.01 50.86
N ALA A 918 6.37 10.31 50.90
CA ALA A 918 5.65 10.04 52.14
C ALA A 918 6.43 9.13 53.10
N ALA A 919 7.20 8.18 52.56
CA ALA A 919 8.08 7.32 53.38
C ALA A 919 9.30 8.08 53.92
N SER A 920 9.88 9.02 53.14
CA SER A 920 11.02 9.83 53.63
C SER A 920 10.64 10.88 54.68
N THR A 921 9.37 11.36 54.68
CA THR A 921 8.87 12.29 55.70
C THR A 921 8.49 11.62 57.05
N ARG A 922 8.24 10.31 57.06
CA ARG A 922 7.99 9.55 58.31
C ARG A 922 9.26 9.16 59.04
N GLY A 923 10.46 9.22 58.41
CA GLY A 923 11.75 8.84 59.02
C GLY A 923 12.44 9.92 59.86
N THR A 924 11.92 11.15 59.99
CA THR A 924 12.59 12.28 60.65
C THR A 924 11.95 12.78 61.92
N ARG A 925 11.02 12.07 62.52
CA ARG A 925 10.56 12.38 63.91
C ARG A 925 11.24 11.47 64.88
N ARG A 926 12.47 11.86 65.32
CA ARG A 926 13.05 11.41 66.61
C ARG A 926 12.39 12.19 67.72
N PRO A 927 11.94 11.56 68.84
CA PRO A 927 11.50 12.30 70.01
C PRO A 927 12.69 12.91 70.70
N ARG A 928 12.62 14.20 70.94
CA ARG A 928 13.54 14.85 71.94
C ARG A 928 13.15 14.40 73.33
N ARG A 929 14.09 13.80 74.04
CA ARG A 929 14.18 13.83 75.48
C ARG A 929 15.25 14.84 75.92
#